data_ecba2d5ffca2491fbf68c3e1f863f845
#
_entry.id   ecba2d5ffca2491fbf68c3e1f863f845
#
_cell.length_a   1.000
_cell.length_b   1.000
_cell.length_c   1.000
_cell.angle_alpha   90.00
_cell.angle_beta   90.00
_cell.angle_gamma   90.00
#
_symmetry.space_group_name_H-M   'P 1'
#
loop_
_entity.id
_entity.type
_entity.pdbx_description
1 polymer ?
#
loop_
_entity_poly.entity_id
_entity_poly.type
_entity_poly.pdbx_seq_one_letter_code
_entity_poly.pdbx_strand_id
1 'polypeptide(L)'
;MSDTTLSLEITKEGYAPVYMRVDGTMESFLDLGVVRLSPMSVSLDEVTVTAQSVMQTADRYIIIPSSRELEQSTNGLPLLNRIQFKLPGLMVNETLRSVSVDNKTPVFKINGKPTDINHVLSVSPDNVLRVEYHDNPDIRYGNRQIINFILKPRDDGGYVIANYLGAVTTGSINADVGVNYHYKKSEFEVNYSGGWRDYNKRSKSSEERFVKSEALGEDPIVRSSVGMPCDFNYLSNTLSLGYTYMHSVNTMFALNTDVSFESQKFDENSWNTETIGKNVRKFNRFLHGDIDFTSPKLDLFFRKQINESQSLEVNAYGRYSTGDYGRFSSDVAENVAENQSWDNQTKNEAWHIGAEVMYSKSFSKHFVANFGVQDYFNSLKNTQAENASLNSDEISMNMVSVYTQLYGRHGKFNYGVNLAYQNNHSSNNGYIVNASRLKVNVSMNYAISSHLTANYLFLYDPSMPSASQQSELVQTIDGISVRQGNPDLKPSQYLRNRVYFRYVYRKFNTSLWVSHSRTNKPIYYDYSYISDVESPYYGKFMSKTINGRHDDLVNLEWYVTFDNLLDHFTLWGKLGWDSYRVTLPERKFSKKRLYGSVNGAFWWGNWVVSANYQIKPRHNLVGGTFTSESRWNTIQVQYRYKNWNFALTGVNLFTKRGNTDEAQTISAVHPNKMVQCIKDNANMVMVSINYRLDFGKKWNKAKRTLRNDGVERGVDVNY
;
A
#
# COMPACT_ATOMS: atom_id res chain seq x y z
N MET A 1 -66.63 -47.16 -14.16
CA MET A 1 -65.79 -46.04 -14.72
C MET A 1 -65.19 -45.34 -13.56
N SER A 2 -63.89 -45.43 -13.34
CA SER A 2 -63.21 -44.77 -12.22
C SER A 2 -62.90 -43.32 -12.60
N ASP A 3 -63.52 -42.38 -11.93
CA ASP A 3 -63.19 -40.98 -12.00
C ASP A 3 -61.76 -40.81 -11.46
N THR A 4 -60.83 -40.65 -12.36
CA THR A 4 -59.40 -40.36 -12.02
C THR A 4 -59.22 -38.86 -11.93
N THR A 5 -59.21 -38.32 -10.74
CA THR A 5 -58.86 -36.91 -10.51
C THR A 5 -57.37 -36.80 -10.38
N LEU A 6 -56.73 -35.97 -11.21
CA LEU A 6 -55.29 -35.65 -11.18
C LEU A 6 -55.09 -34.36 -10.40
N SER A 7 -54.06 -34.32 -9.54
CA SER A 7 -53.60 -33.12 -8.90
C SER A 7 -52.33 -32.64 -9.60
N LEU A 8 -52.37 -31.43 -10.12
CA LEU A 8 -51.23 -30.78 -10.79
C LEU A 8 -50.62 -29.69 -9.87
N GLU A 9 -49.36 -29.80 -9.62
CA GLU A 9 -48.59 -28.76 -8.91
C GLU A 9 -47.71 -28.02 -9.91
N ILE A 10 -47.87 -26.68 -10.00
CA ILE A 10 -47.08 -25.85 -10.86
C ILE A 10 -46.19 -24.99 -9.96
N THR A 11 -44.87 -25.20 -10.05
CA THR A 11 -43.88 -24.49 -9.26
C THR A 11 -42.95 -23.70 -10.15
N LYS A 12 -42.57 -22.51 -9.68
CA LYS A 12 -41.50 -21.68 -10.26
C LYS A 12 -40.76 -21.00 -9.13
N GLU A 13 -39.46 -21.01 -9.18
CA GLU A 13 -38.61 -20.37 -8.17
C GLU A 13 -38.99 -18.89 -7.99
N GLY A 14 -39.20 -18.45 -6.74
CA GLY A 14 -39.65 -17.11 -6.39
C GLY A 14 -41.17 -16.85 -6.52
N TYR A 15 -41.98 -17.89 -6.78
CA TYR A 15 -43.43 -17.78 -6.86
C TYR A 15 -44.10 -18.81 -5.94
N ALA A 16 -45.27 -18.46 -5.41
CA ALA A 16 -46.07 -19.38 -4.66
C ALA A 16 -46.56 -20.56 -5.57
N PRO A 17 -46.43 -21.80 -5.11
CA PRO A 17 -46.94 -22.95 -5.88
C PRO A 17 -48.44 -22.84 -6.09
N VAL A 18 -48.93 -23.18 -7.29
CA VAL A 18 -50.33 -23.23 -7.62
C VAL A 18 -50.72 -24.73 -7.75
N TYR A 19 -51.72 -25.14 -6.98
CA TYR A 19 -52.27 -26.46 -7.01
C TYR A 19 -53.58 -26.43 -7.78
N MET A 20 -53.73 -27.27 -8.82
CA MET A 20 -54.94 -27.41 -9.63
C MET A 20 -55.42 -28.83 -9.58
N ARG A 21 -56.70 -28.99 -9.45
CA ARG A 21 -57.37 -30.27 -9.57
C ARG A 21 -57.91 -30.39 -10.99
N VAL A 22 -57.54 -31.45 -11.68
CA VAL A 22 -57.94 -31.70 -13.05
C VAL A 22 -58.79 -33.01 -13.04
N ASP A 23 -60.05 -32.85 -13.35
CA ASP A 23 -60.89 -34.03 -13.48
C ASP A 23 -60.64 -34.69 -14.83
N GLY A 24 -60.26 -35.96 -14.78
CA GLY A 24 -59.91 -36.75 -15.97
C GLY A 24 -61.09 -36.89 -16.92
N THR A 25 -61.08 -36.20 -18.05
CA THR A 25 -61.94 -36.43 -19.21
C THR A 25 -61.23 -37.39 -20.18
N MET A 26 -61.99 -38.11 -20.98
CA MET A 26 -61.46 -39.07 -21.98
C MET A 26 -60.73 -38.34 -23.18
N GLU A 27 -60.47 -37.08 -23.10
CA GLU A 27 -59.77 -36.34 -24.15
C GLU A 27 -58.23 -36.46 -24.01
N SER A 28 -57.57 -36.69 -25.13
CA SER A 28 -56.11 -36.87 -25.19
C SER A 28 -55.32 -35.59 -24.95
N PHE A 29 -55.99 -34.43 -24.81
CA PHE A 29 -55.43 -33.12 -24.63
C PHE A 29 -56.39 -32.24 -23.82
N LEU A 30 -55.88 -31.61 -22.76
CA LEU A 30 -56.62 -30.63 -21.94
C LEU A 30 -55.83 -29.32 -21.89
N ASP A 31 -56.37 -28.25 -22.44
CA ASP A 31 -55.78 -26.91 -22.32
C ASP A 31 -56.16 -26.29 -20.96
N LEU A 32 -55.18 -26.08 -20.11
CA LEU A 32 -55.36 -25.47 -18.79
C LEU A 32 -55.39 -23.91 -18.85
N GLY A 33 -55.27 -23.33 -20.04
CA GLY A 33 -55.22 -21.87 -20.22
C GLY A 33 -53.97 -21.24 -19.58
N VAL A 34 -54.07 -19.98 -19.24
CA VAL A 34 -52.95 -19.23 -18.65
C VAL A 34 -52.95 -19.35 -17.12
N VAL A 35 -51.99 -20.08 -16.58
CA VAL A 35 -51.82 -20.18 -15.12
C VAL A 35 -50.95 -19.01 -14.65
N ARG A 36 -51.51 -18.14 -13.84
CA ARG A 36 -50.76 -16.98 -13.23
C ARG A 36 -50.19 -17.41 -11.89
N LEU A 37 -48.87 -17.33 -11.78
CA LEU A 37 -48.16 -17.54 -10.52
C LEU A 37 -48.01 -16.19 -9.80
N SER A 38 -48.34 -16.16 -8.52
CA SER A 38 -48.14 -14.97 -7.68
C SER A 38 -46.71 -14.94 -7.13
N PRO A 39 -45.96 -13.80 -7.21
CA PRO A 39 -44.67 -13.71 -6.55
C PRO A 39 -44.83 -14.03 -5.06
N MET A 40 -43.98 -14.91 -4.54
CA MET A 40 -43.96 -15.20 -3.11
C MET A 40 -43.31 -14.02 -2.37
N SER A 41 -44.12 -13.10 -1.86
CA SER A 41 -43.67 -12.14 -0.87
C SER A 41 -43.54 -12.90 0.45
N VAL A 42 -42.34 -13.34 0.79
CA VAL A 42 -42.03 -13.71 2.16
C VAL A 42 -41.99 -12.41 2.96
N SER A 43 -43.04 -12.11 3.68
CA SER A 43 -42.95 -11.21 4.84
C SER A 43 -42.09 -11.96 5.84
N LEU A 44 -40.79 -11.68 5.81
CA LEU A 44 -39.91 -12.01 6.89
C LEU A 44 -40.32 -11.09 8.05
N ASP A 45 -40.98 -11.64 9.07
CA ASP A 45 -40.85 -11.09 10.41
C ASP A 45 -39.39 -10.83 10.63
N GLU A 46 -39.05 -9.68 11.20
CA GLU A 46 -37.71 -9.09 11.37
C GLU A 46 -36.74 -10.12 11.94
N VAL A 47 -36.28 -11.04 11.07
CA VAL A 47 -35.07 -11.81 11.33
C VAL A 47 -33.96 -10.81 11.11
N THR A 48 -33.46 -10.26 12.20
CA THR A 48 -32.19 -9.54 12.22
C THR A 48 -31.13 -10.55 11.83
N VAL A 49 -30.97 -10.78 10.52
CA VAL A 49 -29.80 -11.46 9.98
C VAL A 49 -28.66 -10.48 10.23
N THR A 50 -27.95 -10.69 11.31
CA THR A 50 -26.62 -10.13 11.50
C THR A 50 -25.74 -10.77 10.43
N ALA A 51 -25.86 -10.27 9.20
CA ALA A 51 -24.94 -10.62 8.13
C ALA A 51 -23.54 -10.30 8.67
N GLN A 52 -22.70 -11.31 8.74
CA GLN A 52 -21.31 -11.09 9.13
C GLN A 52 -20.74 -10.09 8.15
N SER A 53 -20.41 -8.88 8.64
CA SER A 53 -19.85 -7.80 7.81
C SER A 53 -18.49 -8.17 7.22
N VAL A 54 -17.92 -9.29 7.64
CA VAL A 54 -16.65 -9.85 7.17
C VAL A 54 -16.79 -11.36 7.02
N MET A 55 -16.60 -11.86 5.81
CA MET A 55 -16.51 -13.28 5.50
C MET A 55 -15.09 -13.62 5.07
N GLN A 56 -14.58 -14.78 5.46
CA GLN A 56 -13.29 -15.27 5.03
C GLN A 56 -13.47 -16.45 4.09
N THR A 57 -12.88 -16.36 2.90
CA THR A 57 -12.76 -17.43 1.91
C THR A 57 -11.36 -18.07 1.95
N ALA A 58 -11.06 -18.96 1.01
CA ALA A 58 -9.75 -19.61 0.93
C ALA A 58 -8.58 -18.64 0.70
N ASP A 59 -8.84 -17.53 -0.02
CA ASP A 59 -7.82 -16.63 -0.53
C ASP A 59 -7.99 -15.17 -0.08
N ARG A 60 -9.15 -14.80 0.49
CA ARG A 60 -9.46 -13.39 0.80
C ARG A 60 -10.45 -13.22 1.93
N TYR A 61 -10.48 -12.01 2.48
CA TYR A 61 -11.61 -11.50 3.26
C TYR A 61 -12.55 -10.73 2.34
N ILE A 62 -13.84 -10.98 2.48
CA ILE A 62 -14.91 -10.23 1.82
C ILE A 62 -15.53 -9.34 2.88
N ILE A 63 -15.44 -8.04 2.70
CA ILE A 63 -16.01 -7.04 3.59
C ILE A 63 -17.19 -6.39 2.89
N ILE A 64 -18.36 -6.50 3.51
CA ILE A 64 -19.54 -5.76 3.09
C ILE A 64 -19.63 -4.52 3.99
N PRO A 65 -19.31 -3.32 3.44
CA PRO A 65 -19.43 -2.10 4.22
C PRO A 65 -20.89 -1.86 4.61
N SER A 66 -21.11 -1.44 5.84
CA SER A 66 -22.45 -1.04 6.31
C SER A 66 -22.92 0.22 5.60
N SER A 67 -24.24 0.45 5.54
CA SER A 67 -24.80 1.68 4.98
C SER A 67 -24.19 2.92 5.62
N ARG A 68 -23.93 2.88 6.93
CA ARG A 68 -23.27 3.95 7.68
C ARG A 68 -21.83 4.21 7.21
N GLU A 69 -21.01 3.16 7.00
CA GLU A 69 -19.64 3.29 6.51
C GLU A 69 -19.61 3.86 5.09
N LEU A 70 -20.54 3.42 4.22
CA LEU A 70 -20.68 3.95 2.86
C LEU A 70 -21.12 5.41 2.87
N GLU A 71 -22.18 5.72 3.62
CA GLU A 71 -22.77 7.06 3.69
C GLU A 71 -21.80 8.11 4.23
N GLN A 72 -20.93 7.75 5.15
CA GLN A 72 -20.00 8.66 5.80
C GLN A 72 -18.63 8.72 5.11
N SER A 73 -18.45 7.98 4.05
CA SER A 73 -17.25 8.03 3.21
C SER A 73 -17.50 8.90 1.99
N THR A 74 -16.50 9.64 1.59
CA THR A 74 -16.57 10.54 0.42
C THR A 74 -16.05 9.88 -0.85
N ASN A 75 -15.07 8.97 -0.68
CA ASN A 75 -14.47 8.18 -1.73
C ASN A 75 -13.89 6.86 -1.15
N GLY A 76 -13.15 6.10 -1.96
CA GLY A 76 -12.61 4.82 -1.55
C GLY A 76 -11.59 4.89 -0.41
N LEU A 77 -10.80 5.97 -0.28
CA LEU A 77 -9.79 6.09 0.77
C LEU A 77 -10.40 6.29 2.17
N PRO A 78 -11.31 7.26 2.41
CA PRO A 78 -12.08 7.32 3.65
C PRO A 78 -12.87 6.04 3.94
N LEU A 79 -13.38 5.34 2.92
CA LEU A 79 -14.04 4.05 3.13
C LEU A 79 -13.06 3.02 3.71
N LEU A 80 -11.85 2.91 3.15
CA LEU A 80 -10.81 2.04 3.69
C LEU A 80 -10.43 2.42 5.12
N ASN A 81 -10.32 3.71 5.41
CA ASN A 81 -10.05 4.19 6.77
C ASN A 81 -11.13 3.74 7.78
N ARG A 82 -12.41 3.77 7.37
CA ARG A 82 -13.51 3.33 8.25
C ARG A 82 -13.56 1.83 8.45
N ILE A 83 -13.19 1.04 7.45
CA ILE A 83 -13.22 -0.43 7.55
C ILE A 83 -11.86 -1.04 7.93
N GLN A 84 -10.78 -0.22 8.12
CA GLN A 84 -9.43 -0.73 8.36
C GLN A 84 -9.34 -1.67 9.58
N PHE A 85 -10.13 -1.44 10.62
CA PHE A 85 -10.16 -2.29 11.81
C PHE A 85 -10.73 -3.70 11.54
N LYS A 86 -11.44 -3.89 10.41
CA LYS A 86 -11.92 -5.19 9.94
C LYS A 86 -10.85 -5.95 9.15
N LEU A 87 -9.81 -5.24 8.69
CA LEU A 87 -8.77 -5.72 7.78
C LEU A 87 -7.43 -5.82 8.51
N PRO A 88 -6.92 -7.05 8.71
CA PRO A 88 -5.68 -7.24 9.47
C PRO A 88 -4.49 -6.49 8.86
N GLY A 89 -3.78 -5.71 9.68
CA GLY A 89 -2.54 -5.03 9.29
C GLY A 89 -2.71 -3.82 8.39
N LEU A 90 -3.93 -3.46 7.98
CA LEU A 90 -4.19 -2.28 7.15
C LEU A 90 -4.02 -1.00 7.98
N MET A 91 -3.28 -0.05 7.43
CA MET A 91 -3.13 1.31 7.95
C MET A 91 -3.45 2.30 6.85
N VAL A 92 -4.31 3.26 7.16
CA VAL A 92 -4.76 4.30 6.23
C VAL A 92 -4.48 5.66 6.82
N ASN A 93 -3.83 6.53 6.04
CA ASN A 93 -3.63 7.94 6.38
C ASN A 93 -4.24 8.80 5.27
N GLU A 94 -5.39 9.40 5.56
CA GLU A 94 -6.12 10.25 4.59
C GLU A 94 -5.34 11.53 4.27
N THR A 95 -4.63 12.11 5.23
CA THR A 95 -3.86 13.35 5.06
C THR A 95 -2.69 13.15 4.10
N LEU A 96 -1.98 12.03 4.22
CA LEU A 96 -0.86 11.67 3.34
C LEU A 96 -1.32 10.89 2.10
N ARG A 97 -2.61 10.58 1.97
CA ARG A 97 -3.17 9.71 0.92
C ARG A 97 -2.42 8.38 0.82
N SER A 98 -2.04 7.82 1.94
CA SER A 98 -1.26 6.59 1.99
C SER A 98 -2.03 5.45 2.61
N VAL A 99 -1.81 4.28 2.03
CA VAL A 99 -2.34 3.01 2.53
C VAL A 99 -1.18 2.02 2.61
N SER A 100 -1.03 1.37 3.74
CA SER A 100 0.01 0.35 3.91
C SER A 100 -0.53 -0.89 4.61
N VAL A 101 0.04 -2.03 4.25
CA VAL A 101 -0.13 -3.31 4.92
C VAL A 101 1.26 -3.92 5.09
N ASP A 102 1.63 -4.25 6.32
CA ASP A 102 2.99 -4.74 6.63
C ASP A 102 4.10 -3.80 6.08
N ASN A 103 3.91 -2.48 6.16
CA ASN A 103 4.80 -1.42 5.64
C ASN A 103 5.01 -1.43 4.12
N LYS A 104 4.15 -2.10 3.37
CA LYS A 104 4.15 -2.07 1.90
C LYS A 104 2.83 -1.48 1.41
N THR A 105 2.88 -0.68 0.35
CA THR A 105 1.66 -0.24 -0.34
C THR A 105 0.98 -1.45 -0.97
N PRO A 106 -0.30 -1.74 -0.65
CA PRO A 106 -1.03 -2.84 -1.27
C PRO A 106 -1.26 -2.58 -2.75
N VAL A 107 -1.59 -3.63 -3.48
CA VAL A 107 -2.08 -3.50 -4.87
C VAL A 107 -3.56 -3.19 -4.83
N PHE A 108 -3.97 -2.13 -5.50
CA PHE A 108 -5.38 -1.80 -5.64
C PHE A 108 -5.96 -2.42 -6.91
N LYS A 109 -7.22 -2.85 -6.82
CA LYS A 109 -8.02 -3.28 -7.96
C LYS A 109 -9.43 -2.70 -7.87
N ILE A 110 -10.04 -2.48 -9.02
CA ILE A 110 -11.47 -2.14 -9.15
C ILE A 110 -12.09 -3.15 -10.11
N ASN A 111 -13.06 -3.94 -9.64
CA ASN A 111 -13.67 -5.04 -10.39
C ASN A 111 -12.63 -6.04 -10.96
N GLY A 112 -11.55 -6.27 -10.21
CA GLY A 112 -10.44 -7.14 -10.61
C GLY A 112 -9.38 -6.47 -11.51
N LYS A 113 -9.66 -5.31 -12.10
CA LYS A 113 -8.71 -4.53 -12.91
C LYS A 113 -7.67 -3.89 -11.99
N PRO A 114 -6.35 -4.08 -12.20
CA PRO A 114 -5.30 -3.38 -11.46
C PRO A 114 -5.43 -1.86 -11.60
N THR A 115 -5.17 -1.14 -10.53
CA THR A 115 -5.28 0.31 -10.47
C THR A 115 -4.33 0.89 -9.40
N ASP A 116 -4.39 2.18 -9.17
CA ASP A 116 -3.62 2.88 -8.14
C ASP A 116 -4.51 3.67 -7.16
N ILE A 117 -3.88 4.38 -6.23
CA ILE A 117 -4.57 5.14 -5.21
C ILE A 117 -5.41 6.29 -5.81
N ASN A 118 -4.99 6.89 -6.92
CA ASN A 118 -5.71 8.02 -7.53
C ASN A 118 -7.09 7.58 -8.05
N HIS A 119 -7.17 6.37 -8.62
CA HIS A 119 -8.44 5.78 -9.01
C HIS A 119 -9.30 5.38 -7.80
N VAL A 120 -8.68 4.96 -6.69
CA VAL A 120 -9.41 4.69 -5.42
C VAL A 120 -10.02 5.98 -4.85
N LEU A 121 -9.34 7.13 -5.00
CA LEU A 121 -9.87 8.43 -4.59
C LEU A 121 -11.10 8.86 -5.40
N SER A 122 -11.32 8.30 -6.59
CA SER A 122 -12.50 8.54 -7.41
C SER A 122 -13.64 7.53 -7.19
N VAL A 123 -13.41 6.44 -6.45
CA VAL A 123 -14.46 5.44 -6.17
C VAL A 123 -15.57 6.04 -5.33
N SER A 124 -16.79 6.01 -5.88
CA SER A 124 -17.98 6.39 -5.12
C SER A 124 -18.36 5.30 -4.11
N PRO A 125 -18.41 5.61 -2.79
CA PRO A 125 -18.75 4.62 -1.77
C PRO A 125 -20.12 3.96 -1.97
N ASP A 126 -21.14 4.71 -2.39
CA ASP A 126 -22.49 4.15 -2.63
C ASP A 126 -22.53 3.11 -3.75
N ASN A 127 -21.52 3.10 -4.62
CA ASN A 127 -21.39 2.11 -5.68
C ASN A 127 -20.59 0.88 -5.24
N VAL A 128 -19.93 0.92 -4.07
CA VAL A 128 -19.20 -0.23 -3.56
C VAL A 128 -20.20 -1.29 -3.09
N LEU A 129 -20.12 -2.47 -3.71
CA LEU A 129 -20.86 -3.64 -3.28
C LEU A 129 -20.15 -4.34 -2.12
N ARG A 130 -18.83 -4.50 -2.25
CA ARG A 130 -17.96 -5.12 -1.25
C ARG A 130 -16.50 -4.71 -1.49
N VAL A 131 -15.67 -4.89 -0.48
CA VAL A 131 -14.21 -4.80 -0.58
C VAL A 131 -13.63 -6.19 -0.34
N GLU A 132 -12.82 -6.67 -1.25
CA GLU A 132 -12.11 -7.93 -1.12
C GLU A 132 -10.66 -7.65 -0.72
N TYR A 133 -10.21 -8.25 0.35
CA TYR A 133 -8.88 -8.09 0.88
C TYR A 133 -8.15 -9.42 0.91
N HIS A 134 -7.11 -9.53 0.10
CA HIS A 134 -6.23 -10.68 0.09
C HIS A 134 -5.09 -10.40 1.08
N ASP A 135 -5.21 -10.94 2.28
CA ASP A 135 -4.20 -10.81 3.33
C ASP A 135 -2.97 -11.67 3.07
N ASN A 136 -3.13 -12.68 2.21
CA ASN A 136 -2.03 -13.49 1.72
C ASN A 136 -1.28 -12.72 0.62
N PRO A 137 0.01 -12.39 0.83
CA PRO A 137 0.78 -11.63 -0.15
C PRO A 137 0.82 -12.33 -1.51
N ASP A 138 0.47 -11.61 -2.58
CA ASP A 138 0.46 -12.18 -3.93
C ASP A 138 1.86 -12.14 -4.54
N ILE A 139 2.32 -13.31 -4.97
CA ILE A 139 3.66 -13.52 -5.53
C ILE A 139 3.87 -12.73 -6.83
N ARG A 140 2.81 -12.47 -7.60
CA ARG A 140 2.80 -11.69 -8.84
C ARG A 140 3.21 -10.24 -8.62
N TYR A 141 2.81 -9.68 -7.49
CA TYR A 141 3.00 -8.28 -7.14
C TYR A 141 4.09 -8.05 -6.09
N GLY A 142 5.13 -8.87 -6.08
CA GLY A 142 6.23 -8.74 -5.12
C GLY A 142 5.81 -8.99 -3.67
N ASN A 143 4.94 -9.98 -3.48
CA ASN A 143 4.39 -10.35 -2.18
C ASN A 143 3.73 -9.16 -1.46
N ARG A 144 2.92 -8.39 -2.20
CA ARG A 144 2.04 -7.35 -1.66
C ARG A 144 0.62 -7.90 -1.52
N GLN A 145 -0.11 -7.40 -0.53
CA GLN A 145 -1.52 -7.68 -0.35
C GLN A 145 -2.34 -6.96 -1.44
N ILE A 146 -3.56 -7.46 -1.68
CA ILE A 146 -4.45 -6.88 -2.68
C ILE A 146 -5.71 -6.36 -1.99
N ILE A 147 -6.14 -5.15 -2.37
CA ILE A 147 -7.43 -4.57 -1.99
C ILE A 147 -8.22 -4.35 -3.28
N ASN A 148 -9.33 -5.07 -3.43
CA ASN A 148 -10.16 -5.04 -4.63
C ASN A 148 -11.55 -4.48 -4.28
N PHE A 149 -11.91 -3.36 -4.89
CA PHE A 149 -13.25 -2.78 -4.78
C PHE A 149 -14.15 -3.41 -5.83
N ILE A 150 -15.17 -4.12 -5.38
CA ILE A 150 -16.22 -4.63 -6.27
C ILE A 150 -17.36 -3.64 -6.27
N LEU A 151 -17.60 -3.05 -7.44
CA LEU A 151 -18.61 -2.04 -7.64
C LEU A 151 -19.92 -2.67 -8.13
N LYS A 152 -21.04 -2.03 -7.80
CA LYS A 152 -22.36 -2.39 -8.31
C LYS A 152 -22.38 -2.20 -9.82
N PRO A 153 -23.02 -3.11 -10.59
CA PRO A 153 -23.26 -2.89 -12.01
C PRO A 153 -24.03 -1.59 -12.23
N ARG A 154 -23.71 -0.83 -13.28
CA ARG A 154 -24.36 0.44 -13.58
C ARG A 154 -25.16 0.37 -14.88
N ASP A 155 -26.27 1.11 -14.87
CA ASP A 155 -26.94 1.56 -16.09
C ASP A 155 -26.24 2.83 -16.62
N ASP A 156 -26.65 3.32 -17.82
CA ASP A 156 -26.11 4.55 -18.41
C ASP A 156 -26.20 5.74 -17.45
N GLY A 157 -25.09 6.44 -17.28
CA GLY A 157 -24.95 7.54 -16.35
C GLY A 157 -23.57 7.60 -15.72
N GLY A 158 -23.39 8.43 -14.72
CA GLY A 158 -22.08 8.60 -14.11
C GLY A 158 -22.12 9.36 -12.80
N TYR A 159 -20.96 9.80 -12.38
CA TYR A 159 -20.80 10.66 -11.22
C TYR A 159 -19.61 11.59 -11.36
N VAL A 160 -19.68 12.69 -10.63
CA VAL A 160 -18.57 13.62 -10.39
C VAL A 160 -18.27 13.62 -8.91
N ILE A 161 -17.00 13.53 -8.55
CA ILE A 161 -16.51 13.70 -7.17
C ILE A 161 -15.52 14.86 -7.17
N ALA A 162 -15.64 15.76 -6.20
CA ALA A 162 -14.67 16.79 -5.91
C ALA A 162 -14.34 16.77 -4.42
N ASN A 163 -13.06 16.62 -4.09
CA ASN A 163 -12.57 16.57 -2.73
C ASN A 163 -11.52 17.66 -2.51
N TYR A 164 -11.63 18.37 -1.41
CA TYR A 164 -10.67 19.33 -0.93
C TYR A 164 -10.32 19.02 0.53
N LEU A 165 -9.04 19.01 0.87
CA LEU A 165 -8.52 18.93 2.22
C LEU A 165 -7.38 19.92 2.35
N GLY A 166 -7.59 21.02 3.07
CA GLY A 166 -6.60 22.08 3.24
C GLY A 166 -6.41 22.46 4.69
N ALA A 167 -5.16 22.72 5.08
CA ALA A 167 -4.84 23.30 6.37
C ALA A 167 -5.08 24.80 6.35
N VAL A 168 -5.66 25.34 7.43
CA VAL A 168 -5.87 26.78 7.61
C VAL A 168 -4.75 27.40 8.45
N THR A 169 -3.90 26.58 9.05
CA THR A 169 -2.81 27.01 9.94
C THR A 169 -1.43 26.89 9.31
N THR A 170 -1.32 26.20 8.17
CA THR A 170 -0.07 25.98 7.44
C THR A 170 -0.32 25.69 5.96
N GLY A 171 0.70 25.76 5.13
CA GLY A 171 0.62 25.43 3.71
C GLY A 171 0.51 23.92 3.48
N SER A 172 -0.72 23.38 3.47
CA SER A 172 -0.97 21.97 3.16
C SER A 172 -2.32 21.81 2.50
N ILE A 173 -2.34 21.44 1.21
CA ILE A 173 -3.56 21.24 0.42
C ILE A 173 -3.48 19.91 -0.31
N ASN A 174 -4.59 19.19 -0.35
CA ASN A 174 -4.88 18.11 -1.27
C ASN A 174 -6.20 18.41 -1.98
N ALA A 175 -6.25 18.23 -3.29
CA ALA A 175 -7.46 18.41 -4.08
C ALA A 175 -7.59 17.30 -5.13
N ASP A 176 -8.80 16.75 -5.27
CA ASP A 176 -9.09 15.69 -6.23
C ASP A 176 -10.39 16.00 -6.95
N VAL A 177 -10.42 15.75 -8.25
CA VAL A 177 -11.63 15.79 -9.07
C VAL A 177 -11.67 14.53 -9.91
N GLY A 178 -12.78 13.80 -9.82
CA GLY A 178 -13.00 12.58 -10.58
C GLY A 178 -14.33 12.62 -11.33
N VAL A 179 -14.32 12.19 -12.57
CA VAL A 179 -15.51 11.99 -13.41
C VAL A 179 -15.50 10.55 -13.90
N ASN A 180 -16.59 9.84 -13.66
CA ASN A 180 -16.80 8.51 -14.21
C ASN A 180 -18.12 8.53 -14.98
N TYR A 181 -18.07 8.08 -16.22
CA TYR A 181 -19.24 8.03 -17.11
C TYR A 181 -19.34 6.66 -17.79
N HIS A 182 -20.46 5.98 -17.55
CA HIS A 182 -20.80 4.70 -18.17
C HIS A 182 -21.87 4.90 -19.24
N TYR A 183 -21.61 4.41 -20.43
CA TYR A 183 -22.54 4.38 -21.55
C TYR A 183 -22.53 3.02 -22.22
N LYS A 184 -23.63 2.27 -22.12
CA LYS A 184 -23.78 0.92 -22.68
C LYS A 184 -22.67 -0.03 -22.19
N LYS A 185 -21.70 -0.33 -23.04
CA LYS A 185 -20.59 -1.24 -22.79
C LYS A 185 -19.27 -0.52 -22.45
N SER A 186 -19.29 0.79 -22.47
CA SER A 186 -18.10 1.63 -22.30
C SER A 186 -18.16 2.41 -21.01
N GLU A 187 -17.05 2.45 -20.29
CA GLU A 187 -16.85 3.30 -19.12
C GLU A 187 -15.65 4.19 -19.36
N PHE A 188 -15.82 5.47 -19.09
CA PHE A 188 -14.80 6.51 -19.22
C PHE A 188 -14.54 7.08 -17.83
N GLU A 189 -13.27 7.24 -17.51
CA GLU A 189 -12.82 7.78 -16.24
C GLU A 189 -11.79 8.88 -16.49
N VAL A 190 -11.97 10.01 -15.80
CA VAL A 190 -11.00 11.12 -15.78
C VAL A 190 -10.81 11.52 -14.33
N ASN A 191 -9.59 11.46 -13.83
CA ASN A 191 -9.24 11.85 -12.48
C ASN A 191 -8.07 12.81 -12.49
N TYR A 192 -8.17 13.86 -11.70
CA TYR A 192 -7.08 14.74 -11.37
C TYR A 192 -6.86 14.70 -9.86
N SER A 193 -5.62 14.58 -9.44
CA SER A 193 -5.20 14.59 -8.04
C SER A 193 -4.02 15.54 -7.86
N GLY A 194 -4.16 16.52 -6.97
CA GLY A 194 -3.13 17.51 -6.66
C GLY A 194 -2.79 17.52 -5.17
N GLY A 195 -1.51 17.70 -4.84
CA GLY A 195 -0.99 17.88 -3.50
C GLY A 195 0.00 19.03 -3.43
N TRP A 196 -0.15 19.92 -2.46
CA TRP A 196 0.75 21.02 -2.24
C TRP A 196 1.13 21.14 -0.77
N ARG A 197 2.41 21.36 -0.50
CA ARG A 197 2.97 21.64 0.84
C ARG A 197 3.89 22.83 0.76
N ASP A 198 3.79 23.68 1.76
CA ASP A 198 4.64 24.85 1.94
C ASP A 198 4.89 25.04 3.44
N TYR A 199 6.00 24.48 3.88
CA TYR A 199 6.42 24.47 5.28
C TYR A 199 7.66 25.35 5.45
N ASN A 200 7.78 26.04 6.57
CA ASN A 200 8.91 26.90 6.88
C ASN A 200 9.51 26.64 8.27
N LYS A 201 9.08 25.57 8.93
CA LYS A 201 9.55 25.20 10.28
C LYS A 201 10.01 23.74 10.34
N ARG A 202 10.56 23.26 9.21
CA ARG A 202 11.23 21.97 9.17
C ARG A 202 12.65 22.13 9.69
N SER A 203 13.11 21.27 10.58
CA SER A 203 14.47 21.26 11.10
C SER A 203 15.00 19.83 11.23
N LYS A 204 16.32 19.66 11.05
CA LYS A 204 16.98 18.37 11.10
C LYS A 204 18.25 18.49 11.95
N SER A 205 18.33 17.72 13.02
CA SER A 205 19.47 17.65 13.92
C SER A 205 20.08 16.26 13.89
N SER A 206 21.40 16.14 14.02
CA SER A 206 22.08 14.86 14.07
C SER A 206 23.24 14.83 15.06
N GLU A 207 23.52 13.60 15.53
CA GLU A 207 24.73 13.27 16.26
C GLU A 207 25.43 12.16 15.47
N GLU A 208 26.64 12.45 14.97
CA GLU A 208 27.40 11.57 14.10
C GLU A 208 28.76 11.29 14.71
N ARG A 209 29.24 10.08 14.55
CA ARG A 209 30.59 9.70 14.95
C ARG A 209 31.23 8.94 13.81
N PHE A 210 32.42 9.37 13.37
CA PHE A 210 33.21 8.70 12.37
C PHE A 210 34.46 8.11 13.02
N VAL A 211 34.63 6.80 12.91
CA VAL A 211 35.75 6.05 13.49
C VAL A 211 36.67 5.58 12.38
N LYS A 212 37.90 6.07 12.33
CA LYS A 212 38.88 5.70 11.30
C LYS A 212 39.35 4.26 11.51
N SER A 213 39.91 3.97 12.68
CA SER A 213 40.28 2.61 13.13
C SER A 213 40.50 2.61 14.63
N GLU A 214 39.84 1.72 15.37
CA GLU A 214 40.11 1.51 16.79
C GLU A 214 41.52 0.91 17.01
N ALA A 215 42.05 0.18 16.04
CA ALA A 215 43.38 -0.47 16.12
C ALA A 215 44.55 0.53 16.00
N LEU A 216 44.31 1.69 15.38
CA LEU A 216 45.34 2.74 15.18
C LEU A 216 45.37 3.80 16.30
N GLY A 217 44.40 3.73 17.25
CA GLY A 217 44.30 4.69 18.34
C GLY A 217 43.98 6.13 17.91
N GLU A 218 43.47 6.32 16.70
CA GLU A 218 43.11 7.65 16.19
C GLU A 218 41.81 8.14 16.81
N ASP A 219 41.77 9.42 17.18
CA ASP A 219 40.58 10.08 17.72
C ASP A 219 39.43 10.04 16.68
N PRO A 220 38.22 9.66 17.07
CA PRO A 220 37.08 9.73 16.18
C PRO A 220 36.69 11.17 15.87
N ILE A 221 36.11 11.38 14.68
CA ILE A 221 35.43 12.65 14.36
C ILE A 221 34.03 12.57 14.97
N VAL A 222 33.72 13.44 15.89
CA VAL A 222 32.38 13.59 16.49
C VAL A 222 31.75 14.86 15.98
N ARG A 223 30.62 14.76 15.28
CA ARG A 223 29.89 15.91 14.77
C ARG A 223 28.50 15.97 15.45
N SER A 224 28.22 17.13 16.04
CA SER A 224 26.91 17.49 16.57
C SER A 224 26.31 18.57 15.69
N SER A 225 25.13 18.32 15.15
CA SER A 225 24.40 19.23 14.24
C SER A 225 23.09 19.64 14.87
N VAL A 226 22.88 20.95 15.07
CA VAL A 226 21.61 21.51 15.57
C VAL A 226 20.90 22.20 14.42
N GLY A 227 19.80 21.61 13.96
CA GLY A 227 19.02 22.12 12.82
C GLY A 227 18.22 23.35 13.16
N MET A 228 18.21 24.31 12.25
CA MET A 228 17.37 25.49 12.27
C MET A 228 16.12 25.30 11.42
N PRO A 229 15.04 26.03 11.68
CA PRO A 229 13.85 26.03 10.84
C PRO A 229 14.16 26.45 9.40
N CYS A 230 13.71 25.69 8.42
CA CYS A 230 13.96 25.92 7.00
C CYS A 230 12.72 25.63 6.16
N ASP A 231 12.76 26.08 4.91
CA ASP A 231 11.69 25.94 3.95
C ASP A 231 11.65 24.54 3.34
N PHE A 232 10.43 24.07 3.06
CA PHE A 232 10.15 22.86 2.35
C PHE A 232 8.90 23.07 1.48
N ASN A 233 9.06 22.96 0.17
CA ASN A 233 8.00 23.07 -0.80
C ASN A 233 7.84 21.74 -1.54
N TYR A 234 6.60 21.30 -1.70
CA TYR A 234 6.27 20.11 -2.43
C TYR A 234 5.00 20.32 -3.26
N LEU A 235 5.06 19.98 -4.53
CA LEU A 235 3.94 19.99 -5.46
C LEU A 235 3.86 18.64 -6.14
N SER A 236 2.67 18.06 -6.18
CA SER A 236 2.40 16.82 -6.90
C SER A 236 1.10 16.96 -7.66
N ASN A 237 1.10 16.58 -8.93
CA ASN A 237 -0.07 16.57 -9.80
C ASN A 237 -0.11 15.26 -10.58
N THR A 238 -1.25 14.61 -10.61
CA THR A 238 -1.47 13.41 -11.43
C THR A 238 -2.77 13.55 -12.19
N LEU A 239 -2.70 13.38 -13.50
CA LEU A 239 -3.85 13.23 -14.39
C LEU A 239 -3.96 11.76 -14.78
N SER A 240 -5.11 11.15 -14.54
CA SER A 240 -5.41 9.75 -14.87
C SER A 240 -6.59 9.69 -15.83
N LEU A 241 -6.46 8.92 -16.89
CA LEU A 241 -7.52 8.63 -17.84
C LEU A 241 -7.74 7.12 -17.91
N GLY A 242 -8.99 6.71 -17.82
CA GLY A 242 -9.38 5.31 -17.86
C GLY A 242 -10.45 5.07 -18.93
N TYR A 243 -10.31 3.98 -19.66
CA TYR A 243 -11.34 3.46 -20.55
C TYR A 243 -11.51 1.97 -20.30
N THR A 244 -12.76 1.54 -20.11
CA THR A 244 -13.09 0.12 -19.98
C THR A 244 -14.20 -0.24 -20.94
N TYR A 245 -14.00 -1.28 -21.75
CA TYR A 245 -14.98 -1.81 -22.66
C TYR A 245 -15.37 -3.24 -22.25
N MET A 246 -16.63 -3.42 -21.90
CA MET A 246 -17.22 -4.70 -21.56
C MET A 246 -17.97 -5.25 -22.78
N HIS A 247 -17.28 -6.02 -23.62
CA HIS A 247 -17.92 -6.65 -24.79
C HIS A 247 -19.09 -7.54 -24.37
N SER A 248 -18.90 -8.29 -23.29
CA SER A 248 -19.91 -9.13 -22.61
C SER A 248 -19.55 -9.21 -21.12
N VAL A 249 -20.39 -9.84 -20.29
CA VAL A 249 -20.05 -10.17 -18.90
C VAL A 249 -18.78 -11.03 -18.78
N ASN A 250 -18.42 -11.72 -19.85
CA ASN A 250 -17.27 -12.63 -19.91
C ASN A 250 -16.03 -12.06 -20.60
N THR A 251 -16.09 -10.84 -21.15
CA THR A 251 -14.95 -10.27 -21.90
C THR A 251 -14.85 -8.79 -21.62
N MET A 252 -13.73 -8.39 -21.04
CA MET A 252 -13.40 -7.01 -20.69
C MET A 252 -12.04 -6.61 -21.25
N PHE A 253 -11.98 -5.41 -21.79
CA PHE A 253 -10.74 -4.72 -22.13
C PHE A 253 -10.68 -3.41 -21.37
N ALA A 254 -9.51 -3.05 -20.83
CA ALA A 254 -9.31 -1.77 -20.18
C ALA A 254 -7.97 -1.16 -20.57
N LEU A 255 -7.97 0.17 -20.67
CA LEU A 255 -6.83 1.03 -20.89
C LEU A 255 -6.81 2.07 -19.77
N ASN A 256 -5.68 2.21 -19.10
CA ASN A 256 -5.44 3.31 -18.15
C ASN A 256 -4.16 4.03 -18.56
N THR A 257 -4.15 5.35 -18.44
CA THR A 257 -2.94 6.16 -18.57
C THR A 257 -2.88 7.18 -17.46
N ASP A 258 -1.71 7.34 -16.87
CA ASP A 258 -1.44 8.29 -15.82
C ASP A 258 -0.24 9.15 -16.24
N VAL A 259 -0.30 10.45 -15.94
CA VAL A 259 0.84 11.35 -16.05
C VAL A 259 1.01 12.05 -14.72
N SER A 260 2.13 11.79 -14.06
CA SER A 260 2.46 12.39 -12.76
C SER A 260 3.61 13.37 -12.90
N PHE A 261 3.47 14.51 -12.23
CA PHE A 261 4.49 15.53 -12.06
C PHE A 261 4.69 15.77 -10.57
N GLU A 262 5.93 15.75 -10.12
CA GLU A 262 6.30 16.07 -8.75
C GLU A 262 7.44 17.06 -8.77
N SER A 263 7.36 18.08 -7.91
CA SER A 263 8.44 19.04 -7.65
C SER A 263 8.61 19.19 -6.16
N GLN A 264 9.83 19.08 -5.69
CA GLN A 264 10.19 19.27 -4.30
C GLN A 264 11.39 20.18 -4.18
N LYS A 265 11.29 21.22 -3.34
CA LYS A 265 12.42 22.10 -2.97
C LYS A 265 12.52 22.13 -1.47
N PHE A 266 13.74 22.02 -0.97
CA PHE A 266 13.96 22.06 0.47
C PHE A 266 15.30 22.66 0.83
N ASP A 267 15.29 23.36 1.95
CA ASP A 267 16.49 23.86 2.60
C ASP A 267 16.75 23.10 3.90
N GLU A 268 18.01 22.92 4.23
CA GLU A 268 18.46 22.49 5.55
C GLU A 268 19.55 23.45 5.99
N ASN A 269 19.43 23.99 7.19
CA ASN A 269 20.42 24.86 7.80
C ASN A 269 20.71 24.37 9.22
N SER A 270 22.00 24.27 9.56
CA SER A 270 22.38 23.72 10.86
C SER A 270 23.70 24.31 11.36
N TRP A 271 23.75 24.55 12.66
CA TRP A 271 25.00 24.81 13.37
C TRP A 271 25.68 23.49 13.71
N ASN A 272 26.94 23.37 13.28
CA ASN A 272 27.73 22.18 13.45
C ASN A 272 28.92 22.41 14.35
N THR A 273 29.16 21.47 15.24
CA THR A 273 30.40 21.37 16.03
C THR A 273 31.04 20.04 15.70
N GLU A 274 32.24 20.08 15.14
CA GLU A 274 33.05 18.91 14.80
C GLU A 274 34.28 18.86 15.71
N THR A 275 34.48 17.72 16.37
CA THR A 275 35.56 17.54 17.35
C THR A 275 36.45 16.37 16.94
N ILE A 276 37.75 16.58 16.88
CA ILE A 276 38.77 15.54 16.62
C ILE A 276 39.84 15.68 17.73
N GLY A 277 39.81 14.78 18.68
CA GLY A 277 40.66 14.90 19.87
C GLY A 277 40.40 16.21 20.64
N LYS A 278 41.38 17.10 20.66
CA LYS A 278 41.28 18.43 21.28
C LYS A 278 40.87 19.55 20.30
N ASN A 279 40.87 19.26 19.01
CA ASN A 279 40.54 20.26 17.99
C ASN A 279 39.02 20.33 17.79
N VAL A 280 38.49 21.55 17.84
CA VAL A 280 37.07 21.83 17.65
C VAL A 280 36.92 22.79 16.47
N ARG A 281 36.16 22.36 15.47
CA ARG A 281 35.75 23.17 14.32
C ARG A 281 34.26 23.49 14.47
N LYS A 282 33.90 24.75 14.29
CA LYS A 282 32.50 25.20 14.24
C LYS A 282 32.19 25.77 12.88
N PHE A 283 31.06 25.40 12.33
CA PHE A 283 30.64 25.91 11.03
C PHE A 283 29.13 25.87 10.91
N ASN A 284 28.60 26.73 10.04
CA ASN A 284 27.22 26.67 9.60
C ASN A 284 27.14 25.87 8.31
N ARG A 285 26.32 24.84 8.25
CA ARG A 285 25.99 24.07 7.03
C ARG A 285 24.69 24.52 6.47
N PHE A 286 24.71 24.91 5.21
CA PHE A 286 23.52 25.14 4.39
C PHE A 286 23.45 24.04 3.32
N LEU A 287 22.26 23.52 3.10
CA LEU A 287 21.98 22.59 2.03
C LEU A 287 20.68 23.02 1.35
N HIS A 288 20.74 23.13 0.01
CA HIS A 288 19.59 23.30 -0.86
C HIS A 288 19.41 22.05 -1.70
N GLY A 289 18.17 21.54 -1.79
CA GLY A 289 17.84 20.42 -2.64
C GLY A 289 16.61 20.73 -3.49
N ASP A 290 16.67 20.36 -4.76
CA ASP A 290 15.56 20.41 -5.70
C ASP A 290 15.40 19.06 -6.40
N ILE A 291 14.16 18.67 -6.61
CA ILE A 291 13.78 17.42 -7.26
C ILE A 291 12.61 17.72 -8.16
N ASP A 292 12.76 17.50 -9.46
CA ASP A 292 11.67 17.52 -10.42
C ASP A 292 11.54 16.15 -11.05
N PHE A 293 10.31 15.61 -11.09
CA PHE A 293 10.06 14.27 -11.55
C PHE A 293 8.81 14.22 -12.43
N THR A 294 8.91 13.53 -13.57
CA THR A 294 7.80 13.29 -14.48
C THR A 294 7.71 11.81 -14.82
N SER A 295 6.50 11.26 -14.79
CA SER A 295 6.30 9.82 -15.02
C SER A 295 4.98 9.54 -15.75
N PRO A 296 4.97 9.51 -17.09
CA PRO A 296 3.87 8.93 -17.85
C PRO A 296 3.85 7.41 -17.75
N LYS A 297 2.65 6.85 -17.66
CA LYS A 297 2.39 5.42 -17.55
C LYS A 297 1.19 5.02 -18.41
N LEU A 298 1.26 3.85 -19.03
CA LEU A 298 0.19 3.21 -19.78
C LEU A 298 0.00 1.78 -19.27
N ASP A 299 -1.24 1.41 -18.95
CA ASP A 299 -1.63 0.05 -18.58
C ASP A 299 -2.71 -0.47 -19.53
N LEU A 300 -2.53 -1.67 -20.02
CA LEU A 300 -3.47 -2.43 -20.85
C LEU A 300 -3.89 -3.67 -20.10
N PHE A 301 -5.17 -3.90 -19.98
CA PHE A 301 -5.71 -5.08 -19.32
C PHE A 301 -6.78 -5.75 -20.18
N PHE A 302 -6.68 -7.06 -20.34
CA PHE A 302 -7.68 -7.88 -21.02
C PHE A 302 -8.04 -9.07 -20.14
N ARG A 303 -9.33 -9.36 -20.00
CA ARG A 303 -9.83 -10.53 -19.32
C ARG A 303 -10.92 -11.20 -20.13
N LYS A 304 -10.84 -12.54 -20.27
CA LYS A 304 -11.83 -13.37 -20.90
C LYS A 304 -12.16 -14.55 -20.03
N GLN A 305 -13.42 -14.67 -19.61
CA GLN A 305 -13.97 -15.89 -19.07
C GLN A 305 -14.26 -16.82 -20.26
N ILE A 306 -13.48 -17.91 -20.37
CA ILE A 306 -13.60 -18.86 -21.49
C ILE A 306 -14.85 -19.72 -21.30
N ASN A 307 -15.05 -20.18 -20.06
CA ASN A 307 -16.23 -20.89 -19.60
C ASN A 307 -16.36 -20.74 -18.07
N GLU A 308 -17.33 -21.39 -17.41
CA GLU A 308 -17.57 -21.29 -15.98
C GLU A 308 -16.36 -21.64 -15.10
N SER A 309 -15.43 -22.45 -15.61
CA SER A 309 -14.27 -22.93 -14.86
C SER A 309 -12.94 -22.40 -15.34
N GLN A 310 -12.89 -21.59 -16.42
CA GLN A 310 -11.63 -21.18 -17.04
C GLN A 310 -11.64 -19.70 -17.40
N SER A 311 -10.59 -18.97 -17.04
CA SER A 311 -10.40 -17.58 -17.43
C SER A 311 -8.96 -17.31 -17.88
N LEU A 312 -8.80 -16.30 -18.72
CA LEU A 312 -7.53 -15.77 -19.19
C LEU A 312 -7.45 -14.27 -18.84
N GLU A 313 -6.37 -13.87 -18.22
CA GLU A 313 -6.03 -12.47 -17.98
C GLU A 313 -4.71 -12.15 -18.69
N VAL A 314 -4.66 -11.01 -19.34
CA VAL A 314 -3.45 -10.45 -19.96
C VAL A 314 -3.31 -9.02 -19.47
N ASN A 315 -2.14 -8.70 -18.96
CA ASN A 315 -1.79 -7.37 -18.52
C ASN A 315 -0.50 -6.93 -19.21
N ALA A 316 -0.43 -5.71 -19.72
CA ALA A 316 0.78 -5.13 -20.24
C ALA A 316 0.85 -3.68 -19.79
N TYR A 317 2.05 -3.23 -19.44
CA TYR A 317 2.23 -1.85 -18.99
C TYR A 317 3.58 -1.31 -19.42
N GLY A 318 3.62 0.00 -19.58
CA GLY A 318 4.83 0.76 -19.83
C GLY A 318 4.84 2.03 -18.98
N ARG A 319 5.98 2.34 -18.39
CA ARG A 319 6.24 3.59 -17.69
C ARG A 319 7.58 4.15 -18.16
N TYR A 320 7.59 5.41 -18.51
CA TYR A 320 8.80 6.19 -18.61
C TYR A 320 8.87 7.15 -17.44
N SER A 321 10.03 7.38 -16.89
CA SER A 321 10.22 8.38 -15.85
C SER A 321 11.51 9.14 -16.09
N THR A 322 11.46 10.43 -15.87
CA THR A 322 12.63 11.31 -15.86
C THR A 322 12.61 12.15 -14.60
N GLY A 323 13.77 12.33 -13.99
CA GLY A 323 13.93 13.12 -12.79
C GLY A 323 15.26 13.88 -12.78
N ASP A 324 15.18 15.15 -12.45
CA ASP A 324 16.32 16.02 -12.22
C ASP A 324 16.44 16.23 -10.71
N TYR A 325 17.64 15.98 -10.17
CA TYR A 325 17.96 16.05 -8.74
C TYR A 325 19.13 16.97 -8.55
N GLY A 326 18.88 18.15 -8.02
CA GLY A 326 19.90 19.12 -7.62
C GLY A 326 20.21 19.05 -6.13
N ARG A 327 21.47 19.15 -5.77
CA ARG A 327 21.91 19.27 -4.38
C ARG A 327 23.11 20.17 -4.28
N PHE A 328 22.91 21.35 -3.74
CA PHE A 328 23.99 22.27 -3.35
C PHE A 328 24.15 22.22 -1.84
N SER A 329 25.39 22.09 -1.35
CA SER A 329 25.68 22.23 0.07
C SER A 329 26.94 23.06 0.29
N SER A 330 26.98 23.85 1.38
CA SER A 330 28.12 24.67 1.77
C SER A 330 28.31 24.63 3.27
N ASP A 331 29.59 24.52 3.68
CA ASP A 331 30.05 24.70 5.05
C ASP A 331 30.74 26.04 5.16
N VAL A 332 30.23 26.93 5.99
CA VAL A 332 30.79 28.24 6.28
C VAL A 332 31.36 28.22 7.70
N ALA A 333 32.68 28.13 7.80
CA ALA A 333 33.39 28.04 9.06
C ALA A 333 33.77 29.47 9.62
N GLU A 334 34.07 29.53 10.92
CA GLU A 334 34.59 30.73 11.53
C GLU A 334 35.90 31.15 10.86
N ASN A 335 36.76 30.22 10.46
CA ASN A 335 37.93 30.43 9.61
C ASN A 335 37.54 30.31 8.13
N VAL A 336 37.55 31.41 7.39
CA VAL A 336 37.14 31.47 5.98
C VAL A 336 37.92 30.52 5.08
N ALA A 337 39.16 30.20 5.41
CA ALA A 337 40.00 29.25 4.66
C ALA A 337 39.48 27.82 4.72
N GLU A 338 38.57 27.50 5.65
CA GLU A 338 37.93 26.19 5.81
C GLU A 338 36.55 26.09 5.15
N ASN A 339 36.11 27.13 4.44
CA ASN A 339 34.85 27.11 3.72
C ASN A 339 34.91 26.10 2.58
N GLN A 340 33.85 25.34 2.43
CA GLN A 340 33.71 24.30 1.41
C GLN A 340 32.31 24.33 0.79
N SER A 341 32.20 23.96 -0.48
CA SER A 341 30.92 23.82 -1.14
C SER A 341 30.95 22.66 -2.12
N TRP A 342 29.78 22.04 -2.32
CA TRP A 342 29.58 20.94 -3.23
C TRP A 342 28.29 21.16 -4.01
N ASP A 343 28.36 20.95 -5.34
CA ASP A 343 27.23 21.00 -6.23
C ASP A 343 27.14 19.68 -6.98
N ASN A 344 26.03 18.98 -6.79
CA ASN A 344 25.74 17.71 -7.41
C ASN A 344 24.42 17.81 -8.17
N GLN A 345 24.47 17.59 -9.47
CA GLN A 345 23.30 17.51 -10.33
C GLN A 345 23.19 16.10 -10.89
N THR A 346 22.06 15.46 -10.76
CA THR A 346 21.84 14.10 -11.27
C THR A 346 20.56 14.07 -12.10
N LYS A 347 20.66 13.63 -13.35
CA LYS A 347 19.53 13.35 -14.21
C LYS A 347 19.33 11.85 -14.31
N ASN A 348 18.12 11.39 -14.01
CA ASN A 348 17.72 10.00 -14.11
C ASN A 348 16.70 9.82 -15.22
N GLU A 349 16.87 8.83 -16.08
CA GLU A 349 15.93 8.42 -17.11
C GLU A 349 15.69 6.92 -16.97
N ALA A 350 14.43 6.51 -16.82
CA ALA A 350 14.11 5.11 -16.59
C ALA A 350 12.92 4.65 -17.44
N TRP A 351 13.05 3.42 -17.97
CA TRP A 351 11.97 2.68 -18.60
C TRP A 351 11.61 1.48 -17.72
N HIS A 352 10.32 1.25 -17.58
CA HIS A 352 9.77 0.09 -16.90
C HIS A 352 8.63 -0.49 -17.75
N ILE A 353 8.88 -1.63 -18.40
CA ILE A 353 7.94 -2.26 -19.33
C ILE A 353 7.68 -3.68 -18.81
N GLY A 354 6.44 -4.11 -18.82
CA GLY A 354 6.11 -5.46 -18.39
C GLY A 354 4.86 -6.01 -19.08
N ALA A 355 4.83 -7.34 -19.13
CA ALA A 355 3.67 -8.10 -19.59
C ALA A 355 3.46 -9.33 -18.72
N GLU A 356 2.20 -9.69 -18.54
CA GLU A 356 1.77 -10.87 -17.80
C GLU A 356 0.64 -11.56 -18.54
N VAL A 357 0.69 -12.89 -18.59
CA VAL A 357 -0.41 -13.74 -19.02
C VAL A 357 -0.70 -14.72 -17.91
N MET A 358 -1.95 -14.77 -17.45
CA MET A 358 -2.41 -15.68 -16.43
C MET A 358 -3.62 -16.48 -16.92
N TYR A 359 -3.53 -17.80 -16.80
CA TYR A 359 -4.63 -18.72 -17.02
C TYR A 359 -5.09 -19.27 -15.67
N SER A 360 -6.39 -19.18 -15.39
CA SER A 360 -7.04 -19.70 -14.19
C SER A 360 -7.96 -20.84 -14.53
N LYS A 361 -7.91 -21.92 -13.74
CA LYS A 361 -8.82 -23.07 -13.86
C LYS A 361 -9.37 -23.51 -12.51
N SER A 362 -10.69 -23.52 -12.39
CA SER A 362 -11.40 -24.17 -11.30
C SER A 362 -11.59 -25.64 -11.64
N PHE A 363 -10.90 -26.54 -10.94
CA PHE A 363 -11.07 -27.99 -11.11
C PHE A 363 -12.33 -28.50 -10.38
N SER A 364 -12.70 -27.79 -9.34
CA SER A 364 -13.94 -28.01 -8.59
C SER A 364 -14.30 -26.71 -7.85
N LYS A 365 -15.49 -26.67 -7.25
CA LYS A 365 -15.89 -25.55 -6.36
C LYS A 365 -14.97 -25.37 -5.13
N HIS A 366 -14.05 -26.31 -4.89
CA HIS A 366 -13.15 -26.32 -3.74
C HIS A 366 -11.67 -26.21 -4.12
N PHE A 367 -11.33 -26.23 -5.41
CA PHE A 367 -9.93 -26.18 -5.83
C PHE A 367 -9.75 -25.39 -7.12
N VAL A 368 -8.89 -24.36 -7.06
CA VAL A 368 -8.53 -23.48 -8.17
C VAL A 368 -7.01 -23.46 -8.33
N ALA A 369 -6.56 -23.49 -9.57
CA ALA A 369 -5.16 -23.30 -9.93
C ALA A 369 -5.02 -22.16 -10.95
N ASN A 370 -4.06 -21.26 -10.71
CA ASN A 370 -3.63 -20.23 -11.62
C ASN A 370 -2.22 -20.55 -12.11
N PHE A 371 -1.98 -20.38 -13.40
CA PHE A 371 -0.68 -20.54 -14.04
C PHE A 371 -0.37 -19.25 -14.80
N GLY A 372 0.82 -18.74 -14.67
CA GLY A 372 1.17 -17.53 -15.37
C GLY A 372 2.62 -17.35 -15.66
N VAL A 373 2.86 -16.47 -16.62
CA VAL A 373 4.19 -16.00 -17.03
C VAL A 373 4.19 -14.49 -16.99
N GLN A 374 5.23 -13.95 -16.40
CA GLN A 374 5.51 -12.51 -16.31
C GLN A 374 6.87 -12.24 -16.92
N ASP A 375 6.97 -11.18 -17.69
CA ASP A 375 8.24 -10.65 -18.15
C ASP A 375 8.25 -9.14 -17.91
N TYR A 376 9.34 -8.61 -17.35
CA TYR A 376 9.54 -7.18 -17.26
C TYR A 376 10.99 -6.76 -17.42
N PHE A 377 11.11 -5.66 -18.12
CA PHE A 377 12.34 -4.98 -18.42
C PHE A 377 12.39 -3.64 -17.70
N ASN A 378 13.49 -3.37 -17.02
CA ASN A 378 13.83 -2.09 -16.43
C ASN A 378 15.14 -1.60 -17.05
N SER A 379 15.20 -0.34 -17.39
CA SER A 379 16.43 0.36 -17.77
C SER A 379 16.49 1.66 -16.99
N LEU A 380 17.66 1.96 -16.43
CA LEU A 380 17.95 3.19 -15.69
C LEU A 380 19.25 3.75 -16.23
N LYS A 381 19.21 5.00 -16.68
CA LYS A 381 20.38 5.80 -17.03
C LYS A 381 20.50 6.94 -16.06
N ASN A 382 21.62 7.00 -15.33
CA ASN A 382 21.98 8.10 -14.45
C ASN A 382 23.06 8.93 -15.11
N THR A 383 22.90 10.24 -15.12
CA THR A 383 23.93 11.18 -15.57
C THR A 383 24.17 12.16 -14.43
N GLN A 384 25.38 12.17 -13.91
CA GLN A 384 25.78 13.01 -12.77
C GLN A 384 26.82 14.03 -13.19
N ALA A 385 26.54 15.29 -12.88
CA ALA A 385 27.51 16.37 -12.95
C ALA A 385 27.92 16.74 -11.52
N GLU A 386 29.21 16.67 -11.24
CA GLU A 386 29.80 17.07 -9.96
C GLU A 386 31.05 17.88 -10.22
N ASN A 387 31.10 19.14 -9.77
CA ASN A 387 32.26 20.03 -9.90
C ASN A 387 32.89 20.05 -11.31
N ALA A 388 32.05 20.17 -12.35
CA ALA A 388 32.41 20.17 -13.77
C ALA A 388 32.85 18.80 -14.36
N SER A 389 32.80 17.71 -13.59
CA SER A 389 32.93 16.34 -14.10
C SER A 389 31.59 15.76 -14.46
N LEU A 390 31.49 15.10 -15.62
CA LEU A 390 30.28 14.42 -16.07
C LEU A 390 30.51 12.91 -16.08
N ASN A 391 29.73 12.19 -15.28
CA ASN A 391 29.79 10.74 -15.19
C ASN A 391 28.41 10.15 -15.50
N SER A 392 28.34 8.97 -16.09
CA SER A 392 27.08 8.28 -16.33
C SER A 392 27.22 6.79 -16.07
N ASP A 393 26.12 6.17 -15.63
CA ASP A 393 25.95 4.73 -15.63
C ASP A 393 24.62 4.33 -16.31
N GLU A 394 24.63 3.15 -16.88
CA GLU A 394 23.43 2.55 -17.47
C GLU A 394 23.25 1.15 -16.92
N ILE A 395 22.10 0.92 -16.28
CA ILE A 395 21.75 -0.33 -15.66
C ILE A 395 20.46 -0.83 -16.29
N SER A 396 20.50 -2.03 -16.85
CA SER A 396 19.32 -2.70 -17.38
C SER A 396 19.10 -4.04 -16.69
N MET A 397 17.84 -4.41 -16.56
CA MET A 397 17.41 -5.65 -15.93
C MET A 397 16.19 -6.21 -16.67
N ASN A 398 16.31 -7.44 -17.15
CA ASN A 398 15.18 -8.22 -17.63
C ASN A 398 14.89 -9.35 -16.64
N MET A 399 13.62 -9.54 -16.28
CA MET A 399 13.21 -10.60 -15.38
C MET A 399 12.01 -11.37 -15.93
N VAL A 400 12.24 -12.65 -16.20
CA VAL A 400 11.19 -13.61 -16.56
C VAL A 400 10.80 -14.42 -15.33
N SER A 401 9.50 -14.52 -15.07
CA SER A 401 8.92 -15.28 -13.97
C SER A 401 7.85 -16.23 -14.47
N VAL A 402 7.95 -17.50 -14.10
CA VAL A 402 6.89 -18.49 -14.28
C VAL A 402 6.34 -18.82 -12.90
N TYR A 403 5.02 -18.78 -12.74
CA TYR A 403 4.42 -19.01 -11.45
C TYR A 403 3.17 -19.89 -11.51
N THR A 404 2.87 -20.52 -10.37
CA THR A 404 1.61 -21.21 -10.11
C THR A 404 1.06 -20.82 -8.75
N GLN A 405 -0.26 -20.71 -8.67
CA GLN A 405 -0.99 -20.44 -7.44
C GLN A 405 -2.10 -21.47 -7.29
N LEU A 406 -2.06 -22.22 -6.21
CA LEU A 406 -3.01 -23.29 -5.89
C LEU A 406 -3.79 -22.91 -4.65
N TYR A 407 -5.11 -22.88 -4.75
CA TYR A 407 -6.01 -22.58 -3.64
C TYR A 407 -6.99 -23.70 -3.45
N GLY A 408 -7.16 -24.15 -2.22
CA GLY A 408 -8.06 -25.22 -1.92
C GLY A 408 -8.78 -25.07 -0.59
N ARG A 409 -9.95 -25.76 -0.48
CA ARG A 409 -10.74 -25.86 0.73
C ARG A 409 -11.15 -27.30 0.99
N HIS A 410 -10.93 -27.76 2.22
CA HIS A 410 -11.44 -29.02 2.69
C HIS A 410 -12.12 -28.84 4.07
N GLY A 411 -13.46 -28.91 4.09
CA GLY A 411 -14.23 -28.64 5.30
C GLY A 411 -13.93 -27.27 5.91
N LYS A 412 -13.35 -27.25 7.12
CA LYS A 412 -12.97 -26.03 7.85
C LYS A 412 -11.55 -25.55 7.54
N PHE A 413 -10.82 -26.23 6.66
CA PHE A 413 -9.45 -25.95 6.33
C PHE A 413 -9.35 -25.34 4.93
N ASN A 414 -8.79 -24.12 4.84
CA ASN A 414 -8.43 -23.48 3.57
C ASN A 414 -6.90 -23.44 3.47
N TYR A 415 -6.38 -23.61 2.25
CA TYR A 415 -4.95 -23.54 1.99
C TYR A 415 -4.66 -22.86 0.66
N GLY A 416 -3.50 -22.22 0.60
CA GLY A 416 -2.94 -21.62 -0.61
C GLY A 416 -1.45 -21.95 -0.70
N VAL A 417 -1.00 -22.33 -1.88
CA VAL A 417 0.43 -22.54 -2.18
C VAL A 417 0.75 -21.79 -3.46
N ASN A 418 1.65 -20.82 -3.37
CA ASN A 418 2.12 -20.03 -4.49
C ASN A 418 3.62 -20.27 -4.69
N LEU A 419 4.00 -20.60 -5.90
CA LEU A 419 5.37 -20.87 -6.29
C LEU A 419 5.70 -20.01 -7.51
N ALA A 420 6.88 -19.36 -7.52
CA ALA A 420 7.38 -18.70 -8.71
C ALA A 420 8.87 -18.97 -8.89
N TYR A 421 9.24 -19.35 -10.09
CA TYR A 421 10.63 -19.39 -10.52
C TYR A 421 10.93 -18.14 -11.34
N GLN A 422 11.95 -17.40 -10.94
CA GLN A 422 12.34 -16.16 -11.59
C GLN A 422 13.79 -16.27 -12.07
N ASN A 423 13.99 -15.88 -13.31
CA ASN A 423 15.32 -15.68 -13.90
C ASN A 423 15.52 -14.20 -14.14
N ASN A 424 16.64 -13.68 -13.69
CA ASN A 424 17.00 -12.26 -13.81
C ASN A 424 18.30 -12.14 -14.58
N HIS A 425 18.27 -11.35 -15.64
CA HIS A 425 19.41 -10.94 -16.42
C HIS A 425 19.63 -9.45 -16.19
N SER A 426 20.75 -9.07 -15.61
CA SER A 426 21.08 -7.67 -15.30
C SER A 426 22.40 -7.29 -15.96
N SER A 427 22.44 -6.10 -16.55
CA SER A 427 23.66 -5.50 -17.09
C SER A 427 23.90 -4.17 -16.40
N ASN A 428 25.12 -3.93 -15.94
CA ASN A 428 25.58 -2.67 -15.35
C ASN A 428 26.85 -2.25 -16.09
N ASN A 429 26.78 -1.20 -16.91
CA ASN A 429 27.89 -0.72 -17.75
C ASN A 429 28.58 -1.86 -18.54
N GLY A 430 27.76 -2.83 -19.03
CA GLY A 430 28.28 -4.00 -19.76
C GLY A 430 28.68 -5.20 -18.89
N TYR A 431 28.73 -5.08 -17.56
CA TYR A 431 28.93 -6.21 -16.66
C TYR A 431 27.61 -6.97 -16.47
N ILE A 432 27.61 -8.26 -16.83
CA ILE A 432 26.40 -9.08 -16.87
C ILE A 432 26.31 -10.00 -15.65
N VAL A 433 25.16 -9.97 -14.97
CA VAL A 433 24.84 -10.86 -13.87
C VAL A 433 23.55 -11.62 -14.17
N ASN A 434 23.64 -12.95 -14.12
CA ASN A 434 22.47 -13.82 -14.20
C ASN A 434 22.17 -14.42 -12.83
N ALA A 435 20.92 -14.36 -12.40
CA ALA A 435 20.51 -14.96 -11.13
C ALA A 435 19.12 -15.58 -11.24
N SER A 436 19.04 -16.83 -10.82
CA SER A 436 17.76 -17.55 -10.71
C SER A 436 17.33 -17.68 -9.26
N ARG A 437 16.03 -17.63 -9.01
CA ARG A 437 15.48 -17.73 -7.66
C ARG A 437 14.12 -18.38 -7.64
N LEU A 438 13.84 -19.10 -6.57
CA LEU A 438 12.53 -19.65 -6.26
C LEU A 438 11.88 -18.77 -5.19
N LYS A 439 10.63 -18.40 -5.39
CA LYS A 439 9.77 -17.79 -4.37
C LYS A 439 8.70 -18.77 -3.95
N VAL A 440 8.40 -18.77 -2.66
CA VAL A 440 7.39 -19.66 -2.08
C VAL A 440 6.53 -18.88 -1.11
N ASN A 441 5.21 -19.06 -1.22
CA ASN A 441 4.25 -18.53 -0.28
C ASN A 441 3.25 -19.63 0.04
N VAL A 442 3.08 -19.98 1.32
CA VAL A 442 2.13 -20.97 1.80
C VAL A 442 1.24 -20.30 2.84
N SER A 443 -0.06 -20.39 2.63
CA SER A 443 -1.07 -19.91 3.58
C SER A 443 -1.99 -21.05 3.99
N MET A 444 -2.37 -21.05 5.26
CA MET A 444 -3.30 -22.00 5.83
C MET A 444 -4.25 -21.28 6.75
N ASN A 445 -5.53 -21.59 6.67
CA ASN A 445 -6.54 -21.07 7.54
C ASN A 445 -7.41 -22.22 8.05
N TYR A 446 -7.63 -22.26 9.36
CA TYR A 446 -8.45 -23.28 10.00
C TYR A 446 -9.50 -22.64 10.90
N ALA A 447 -10.77 -22.87 10.61
CA ALA A 447 -11.89 -22.47 11.43
C ALA A 447 -12.04 -23.45 12.61
N ILE A 448 -11.42 -23.12 13.76
CA ILE A 448 -11.50 -23.93 14.97
C ILE A 448 -12.96 -24.01 15.46
N SER A 449 -13.63 -22.85 15.49
CA SER A 449 -15.06 -22.74 15.81
C SER A 449 -15.71 -21.68 14.90
N SER A 450 -17.01 -21.43 15.08
CA SER A 450 -17.71 -20.32 14.42
C SER A 450 -17.17 -18.94 14.77
N HIS A 451 -16.42 -18.82 15.88
CA HIS A 451 -15.90 -17.56 16.40
C HIS A 451 -14.37 -17.45 16.34
N LEU A 452 -13.66 -18.57 16.26
CA LEU A 452 -12.22 -18.63 16.38
C LEU A 452 -11.60 -19.23 15.12
N THR A 453 -10.70 -18.49 14.47
CA THR A 453 -9.89 -18.95 13.35
C THR A 453 -8.40 -18.86 13.68
N ALA A 454 -7.63 -19.84 13.20
CA ALA A 454 -6.18 -19.85 13.23
C ALA A 454 -5.65 -19.74 11.79
N ASN A 455 -4.64 -18.91 11.61
CA ASN A 455 -4.02 -18.68 10.31
C ASN A 455 -2.51 -18.84 10.41
N TYR A 456 -1.91 -19.46 9.39
CA TYR A 456 -0.47 -19.58 9.23
C TYR A 456 -0.06 -19.08 7.87
N LEU A 457 1.03 -18.31 7.84
CA LEU A 457 1.66 -17.82 6.62
C LEU A 457 3.15 -18.13 6.67
N PHE A 458 3.65 -18.81 5.66
CA PHE A 458 5.06 -18.95 5.34
C PHE A 458 5.37 -18.20 4.06
N LEU A 459 6.44 -17.41 4.08
CA LEU A 459 6.92 -16.66 2.93
C LEU A 459 8.42 -16.83 2.79
N TYR A 460 8.87 -17.21 1.59
CA TYR A 460 10.26 -17.15 1.15
C TYR A 460 10.34 -16.26 -0.09
N ASP A 461 10.96 -15.09 0.05
CA ASP A 461 11.01 -14.05 -0.98
C ASP A 461 12.43 -13.50 -1.16
N PRO A 462 13.27 -14.14 -1.97
CA PRO A 462 14.57 -13.59 -2.32
C PRO A 462 14.39 -12.36 -3.23
N SER A 463 15.14 -11.29 -2.94
CA SER A 463 15.10 -10.03 -3.69
C SER A 463 16.47 -9.66 -4.23
N MET A 464 16.49 -9.13 -5.47
CA MET A 464 17.72 -8.60 -6.08
C MET A 464 18.06 -7.23 -5.49
N PRO A 465 19.34 -6.84 -5.48
CA PRO A 465 19.73 -5.45 -5.25
C PRO A 465 19.06 -4.53 -6.28
N SER A 466 18.73 -3.32 -5.86
CA SER A 466 18.24 -2.30 -6.80
C SER A 466 19.36 -1.73 -7.67
N ALA A 467 19.02 -1.12 -8.80
CA ALA A 467 19.99 -0.47 -9.67
C ALA A 467 20.82 0.59 -8.92
N SER A 468 20.17 1.42 -8.10
CA SER A 468 20.85 2.44 -7.28
C SER A 468 21.80 1.87 -6.24
N GLN A 469 21.54 0.66 -5.72
CA GLN A 469 22.43 -0.04 -4.80
C GLN A 469 23.66 -0.61 -5.50
N GLN A 470 23.61 -0.82 -6.81
CA GLN A 470 24.68 -1.37 -7.64
C GLN A 470 25.45 -0.30 -8.41
N SER A 471 24.98 0.97 -8.47
CA SER A 471 25.63 2.06 -9.20
C SER A 471 27.05 2.29 -8.71
N GLU A 472 27.99 2.38 -9.63
CA GLU A 472 29.40 2.64 -9.34
C GLU A 472 29.74 4.14 -9.28
N LEU A 473 28.75 5.01 -9.54
CA LEU A 473 28.95 6.45 -9.43
C LEU A 473 29.25 6.84 -7.99
N VAL A 474 30.35 7.59 -7.82
CA VAL A 474 30.72 8.16 -6.53
C VAL A 474 30.11 9.52 -6.39
N GLN A 475 29.41 9.76 -5.29
CA GLN A 475 28.80 11.06 -4.94
C GLN A 475 29.46 11.62 -3.71
N THR A 476 29.95 12.84 -3.78
CA THR A 476 30.40 13.57 -2.58
C THR A 476 29.19 13.98 -1.74
N ILE A 477 29.19 13.55 -0.48
CA ILE A 477 28.15 13.91 0.47
C ILE A 477 28.52 15.21 1.19
N ASP A 478 29.77 15.27 1.67
CA ASP A 478 30.36 16.43 2.33
C ASP A 478 31.89 16.34 2.34
N GLY A 479 32.56 17.23 3.08
CA GLY A 479 34.02 17.27 3.15
C GLY A 479 34.70 16.01 3.61
N ILE A 480 33.99 15.16 4.38
CA ILE A 480 34.58 13.97 5.00
C ILE A 480 33.95 12.67 4.51
N SER A 481 32.88 12.71 3.71
CA SER A 481 32.17 11.50 3.28
C SER A 481 31.79 11.51 1.80
N VAL A 482 31.87 10.32 1.19
CA VAL A 482 31.43 10.01 -0.17
C VAL A 482 30.53 8.79 -0.15
N ARG A 483 29.72 8.58 -1.18
CA ARG A 483 28.82 7.45 -1.32
C ARG A 483 29.03 6.75 -2.65
N GLN A 484 28.95 5.42 -2.64
CA GLN A 484 29.00 4.58 -3.83
C GLN A 484 28.11 3.35 -3.63
N GLY A 485 27.51 2.84 -4.70
CA GLY A 485 26.87 1.50 -4.67
C GLY A 485 27.90 0.40 -4.72
N ASN A 486 27.41 -0.85 -4.91
CA ASN A 486 28.28 -2.04 -4.95
C ASN A 486 27.72 -3.05 -5.98
N PRO A 487 28.38 -3.23 -7.14
CA PRO A 487 27.94 -4.19 -8.15
C PRO A 487 28.04 -5.66 -7.70
N ASP A 488 28.88 -5.97 -6.70
CA ASP A 488 29.09 -7.34 -6.19
C ASP A 488 28.02 -7.82 -5.19
N LEU A 489 26.96 -7.03 -4.99
CA LEU A 489 25.89 -7.38 -4.07
C LEU A 489 25.19 -8.68 -4.47
N LYS A 490 25.00 -9.54 -3.48
CA LYS A 490 24.25 -10.79 -3.62
C LYS A 490 22.78 -10.57 -3.27
N PRO A 491 21.85 -11.33 -3.89
CA PRO A 491 20.44 -11.30 -3.52
C PRO A 491 20.23 -11.53 -2.02
N SER A 492 19.37 -10.74 -1.42
CA SER A 492 18.91 -10.98 -0.05
C SER A 492 17.81 -12.03 -0.03
N GLN A 493 17.72 -12.83 1.04
CA GLN A 493 16.75 -13.90 1.19
C GLN A 493 15.88 -13.63 2.40
N TYR A 494 14.65 -13.22 2.16
CA TYR A 494 13.67 -12.96 3.20
C TYR A 494 12.82 -14.19 3.46
N LEU A 495 12.75 -14.61 4.73
CA LEU A 495 11.87 -15.68 5.22
C LEU A 495 10.95 -15.08 6.28
N ARG A 496 9.68 -15.46 6.27
CA ARG A 496 8.72 -15.06 7.30
C ARG A 496 7.82 -16.24 7.66
N ASN A 497 7.67 -16.46 8.95
CA ASN A 497 6.64 -17.30 9.52
C ASN A 497 5.72 -16.42 10.35
N ARG A 498 4.42 -16.53 10.14
CA ARG A 498 3.41 -15.79 10.89
C ARG A 498 2.26 -16.71 11.26
N VAL A 499 1.91 -16.71 12.53
CA VAL A 499 0.68 -17.33 13.04
C VAL A 499 -0.18 -16.22 13.61
N TYR A 500 -1.47 -16.23 13.33
CA TYR A 500 -2.39 -15.38 14.06
C TYR A 500 -3.69 -16.10 14.34
N PHE A 501 -4.27 -15.74 15.49
CA PHE A 501 -5.56 -16.19 15.96
C PHE A 501 -6.51 -15.02 15.90
N ARG A 502 -7.68 -15.21 15.31
CA ARG A 502 -8.73 -14.22 15.27
C ARG A 502 -9.98 -14.76 15.94
N TYR A 503 -10.50 -14.01 16.91
CA TYR A 503 -11.74 -14.31 17.61
C TYR A 503 -12.75 -13.20 17.33
N VAL A 504 -13.94 -13.58 16.87
CA VAL A 504 -15.05 -12.67 16.56
C VAL A 504 -16.30 -13.16 17.28
N TYR A 505 -16.85 -12.32 18.15
CA TYR A 505 -18.09 -12.60 18.83
C TYR A 505 -18.97 -11.36 18.89
N ARG A 506 -20.10 -11.36 18.20
CA ARG A 506 -21.01 -10.20 18.07
C ARG A 506 -20.25 -8.93 17.65
N LYS A 507 -20.25 -7.90 18.51
CA LYS A 507 -19.60 -6.60 18.32
C LYS A 507 -18.13 -6.57 18.75
N PHE A 508 -17.57 -7.69 19.22
CA PHE A 508 -16.18 -7.81 19.65
C PHE A 508 -15.36 -8.61 18.64
N ASN A 509 -14.22 -8.06 18.26
CA ASN A 509 -13.24 -8.72 17.42
C ASN A 509 -11.84 -8.52 18.02
N THR A 510 -11.08 -9.59 18.15
CA THR A 510 -9.69 -9.51 18.59
C THR A 510 -8.81 -10.45 17.78
N SER A 511 -7.56 -10.07 17.58
CA SER A 511 -6.59 -10.94 16.94
C SER A 511 -5.20 -10.79 17.57
N LEU A 512 -4.54 -11.91 17.78
CA LEU A 512 -3.19 -12.00 18.27
C LEU A 512 -2.28 -12.55 17.17
N TRP A 513 -1.25 -11.80 16.82
CA TRP A 513 -0.31 -12.09 15.76
C TRP A 513 1.07 -12.33 16.31
N VAL A 514 1.70 -13.40 15.88
CA VAL A 514 3.08 -13.74 16.22
C VAL A 514 3.81 -13.99 14.91
N SER A 515 4.87 -13.25 14.65
CA SER A 515 5.68 -13.49 13.47
C SER A 515 7.17 -13.49 13.79
N HIS A 516 7.89 -14.35 13.07
CA HIS A 516 9.34 -14.35 12.98
C HIS A 516 9.75 -14.15 11.53
N SER A 517 10.54 -13.13 11.28
CA SER A 517 11.13 -12.85 9.97
C SER A 517 12.65 -12.93 10.07
N ARG A 518 13.27 -13.54 9.07
CA ARG A 518 14.73 -13.59 8.93
C ARG A 518 15.11 -13.17 7.53
N THR A 519 16.04 -12.23 7.42
CA THR A 519 16.68 -11.87 6.16
C THR A 519 18.11 -12.37 6.17
N ASN A 520 18.47 -13.29 5.29
CA ASN A 520 19.86 -13.67 5.06
C ASN A 520 20.44 -12.74 3.99
N LYS A 521 21.71 -12.34 4.17
CA LYS A 521 22.42 -11.40 3.30
C LYS A 521 21.63 -10.10 3.09
N PRO A 522 21.10 -9.44 4.15
CA PRO A 522 20.41 -8.16 4.01
C PRO A 522 21.37 -7.14 3.43
N ILE A 523 20.84 -6.20 2.65
CA ILE A 523 21.63 -5.13 2.05
C ILE A 523 21.58 -3.91 2.95
N TYR A 524 22.73 -3.44 3.40
CA TYR A 524 22.92 -2.29 4.28
C TYR A 524 23.84 -1.26 3.66
N TYR A 525 23.70 -0.01 4.07
CA TYR A 525 24.72 1.00 3.92
C TYR A 525 25.68 0.90 5.10
N ASP A 526 26.95 0.70 4.83
CA ASP A 526 28.01 0.72 5.83
C ASP A 526 29.15 1.64 5.40
N TYR A 527 29.99 2.02 6.33
CA TYR A 527 31.04 2.98 6.12
C TYR A 527 32.40 2.33 6.32
N SER A 528 33.35 2.74 5.49
CA SER A 528 34.76 2.41 5.64
C SER A 528 35.61 3.66 5.46
N TYR A 529 36.73 3.75 6.16
CA TYR A 529 37.70 4.81 5.98
C TYR A 529 38.59 4.47 4.76
N ILE A 530 38.83 5.46 3.88
CA ILE A 530 39.66 5.31 2.69
C ILE A 530 41.08 5.66 3.07
N SER A 531 41.92 4.62 3.29
CA SER A 531 43.32 4.72 3.66
C SER A 531 44.30 4.61 2.48
N ASP A 532 43.79 4.29 1.29
CA ASP A 532 44.58 4.25 0.07
C ASP A 532 44.96 5.64 -0.39
N VAL A 533 46.27 5.96 -0.37
CA VAL A 533 46.81 7.25 -0.73
C VAL A 533 46.71 7.59 -2.21
N GLU A 534 46.56 6.60 -3.07
CA GLU A 534 46.39 6.78 -4.51
C GLU A 534 44.90 7.10 -4.86
N SER A 535 43.98 6.89 -3.92
CA SER A 535 42.57 7.19 -4.13
C SER A 535 42.34 8.71 -4.18
N PRO A 536 41.54 9.23 -5.14
CA PRO A 536 41.12 10.62 -5.18
C PRO A 536 40.28 11.02 -3.95
N TYR A 537 39.82 10.05 -3.18
CA TYR A 537 39.01 10.21 -1.97
C TYR A 537 39.77 9.84 -0.70
N TYR A 538 41.13 9.78 -0.76
CA TYR A 538 41.97 9.51 0.41
C TYR A 538 41.58 10.39 1.60
N GLY A 539 41.49 9.80 2.77
CA GLY A 539 41.13 10.50 4.01
C GLY A 539 39.64 10.68 4.25
N LYS A 540 38.78 10.30 3.30
CA LYS A 540 37.34 10.36 3.45
C LYS A 540 36.75 9.02 3.90
N PHE A 541 35.49 9.05 4.33
CA PHE A 541 34.70 7.88 4.63
C PHE A 541 33.81 7.52 3.44
N MET A 542 33.92 6.28 2.96
CA MET A 542 33.08 5.73 1.91
C MET A 542 31.84 5.08 2.50
N SER A 543 30.65 5.60 2.19
CA SER A 543 29.39 4.92 2.40
C SER A 543 29.13 3.96 1.24
N LYS A 544 29.21 2.65 1.48
CA LYS A 544 29.00 1.63 0.45
C LYS A 544 27.90 0.66 0.87
N THR A 545 27.15 0.16 -0.12
CA THR A 545 26.20 -0.92 0.12
C THR A 545 26.91 -2.25 0.29
N ILE A 546 26.58 -3.00 1.34
CA ILE A 546 27.15 -4.32 1.65
C ILE A 546 26.07 -5.34 1.95
N ASN A 547 26.40 -6.62 1.83
CA ASN A 547 25.56 -7.68 2.39
C ASN A 547 25.96 -7.95 3.85
N GLY A 548 25.01 -7.74 4.78
CA GLY A 548 25.12 -8.24 6.15
C GLY A 548 25.04 -9.77 6.21
N ARG A 549 25.22 -10.37 7.40
CA ARG A 549 25.06 -11.81 7.58
C ARG A 549 23.58 -12.20 7.64
N HIS A 550 22.86 -11.72 8.63
CA HIS A 550 21.42 -11.90 8.77
C HIS A 550 20.82 -10.93 9.77
N ASP A 551 19.52 -10.66 9.60
CA ASP A 551 18.66 -10.01 10.57
C ASP A 551 17.52 -10.92 10.96
N ASP A 552 17.13 -10.86 12.23
CA ASP A 552 15.95 -11.50 12.75
C ASP A 552 15.02 -10.44 13.36
N LEU A 553 13.73 -10.54 13.05
CA LEU A 553 12.67 -9.78 13.68
C LEU A 553 11.64 -10.73 14.26
N VAL A 554 11.44 -10.67 15.57
CA VAL A 554 10.27 -11.24 16.24
C VAL A 554 9.28 -10.10 16.50
N ASN A 555 8.06 -10.27 16.02
CA ASN A 555 6.99 -9.31 16.16
C ASN A 555 5.78 -9.97 16.83
N LEU A 556 5.22 -9.30 17.83
CA LEU A 556 3.97 -9.64 18.49
C LEU A 556 3.02 -8.46 18.37
N GLU A 557 1.81 -8.66 17.85
CA GLU A 557 0.78 -7.64 17.75
C GLU A 557 -0.55 -8.16 18.27
N TRP A 558 -1.19 -7.35 19.07
CA TRP A 558 -2.54 -7.59 19.56
C TRP A 558 -3.46 -6.48 19.09
N TYR A 559 -4.53 -6.86 18.39
CA TYR A 559 -5.57 -5.99 17.90
C TYR A 559 -6.87 -6.26 18.65
N VAL A 560 -7.55 -5.21 19.05
CA VAL A 560 -8.85 -5.27 19.72
C VAL A 560 -9.80 -4.28 19.07
N THR A 561 -11.02 -4.72 18.80
CA THR A 561 -12.08 -3.87 18.24
C THR A 561 -13.39 -4.14 18.97
N PHE A 562 -14.07 -3.08 19.35
CA PHE A 562 -15.46 -3.06 19.76
C PHE A 562 -16.23 -2.27 18.70
N ASP A 563 -16.98 -2.96 17.87
CA ASP A 563 -17.73 -2.34 16.77
C ASP A 563 -19.16 -2.03 17.20
N ASN A 564 -19.63 -0.86 16.83
CA ASN A 564 -21.01 -0.40 17.04
C ASN A 564 -21.53 -0.57 18.49
N LEU A 565 -20.69 -0.22 19.49
CA LEU A 565 -21.11 -0.19 20.90
C LEU A 565 -22.21 0.84 21.07
N LEU A 566 -23.28 0.48 21.82
CA LEU A 566 -24.43 1.34 22.06
C LEU A 566 -25.02 1.95 20.78
N ASP A 567 -24.81 1.29 19.64
CA ASP A 567 -25.21 1.70 18.29
C ASP A 567 -24.59 3.03 17.79
N HIS A 568 -23.63 3.57 18.55
CA HIS A 568 -23.02 4.87 18.27
C HIS A 568 -21.48 4.86 18.27
N PHE A 569 -20.82 3.91 18.90
CA PHE A 569 -19.37 3.92 19.07
C PHE A 569 -18.68 2.74 18.42
N THR A 570 -17.56 2.99 17.75
CA THR A 570 -16.57 1.96 17.42
C THR A 570 -15.24 2.35 18.04
N LEU A 571 -14.65 1.44 18.80
CA LEU A 571 -13.35 1.61 19.43
C LEU A 571 -12.42 0.50 18.94
N TRP A 572 -11.20 0.86 18.54
CA TRP A 572 -10.21 -0.13 18.15
C TRP A 572 -8.81 0.30 18.56
N GLY A 573 -7.98 -0.67 18.80
CA GLY A 573 -6.62 -0.44 19.21
C GLY A 573 -5.67 -1.54 18.79
N LYS A 574 -4.40 -1.17 18.75
CA LYS A 574 -3.28 -2.06 18.47
C LYS A 574 -2.19 -1.86 19.53
N LEU A 575 -1.68 -2.97 20.08
CA LEU A 575 -0.47 -3.01 20.87
C LEU A 575 0.52 -3.96 20.19
N GLY A 576 1.73 -3.48 19.95
CA GLY A 576 2.76 -4.24 19.25
C GLY A 576 4.09 -4.22 20.00
N TRP A 577 4.85 -5.29 19.87
CA TRP A 577 6.21 -5.44 20.37
C TRP A 577 7.10 -6.04 19.29
N ASP A 578 8.22 -5.35 19.00
CA ASP A 578 9.24 -5.77 18.04
C ASP A 578 10.56 -6.07 18.77
N SER A 579 11.22 -7.15 18.39
CA SER A 579 12.58 -7.50 18.81
C SER A 579 13.44 -7.75 17.59
N TYR A 580 14.32 -6.82 17.29
CA TYR A 580 15.31 -6.90 16.21
C TYR A 580 16.62 -7.47 16.73
N ARG A 581 17.25 -8.36 15.94
CA ARG A 581 18.63 -8.80 16.08
C ARG A 581 19.29 -8.69 14.72
N VAL A 582 20.32 -7.87 14.62
CA VAL A 582 21.06 -7.62 13.38
C VAL A 582 22.48 -8.16 13.55
N THR A 583 22.94 -8.92 12.59
CA THR A 583 24.30 -9.48 12.55
C THR A 583 25.02 -8.98 11.29
N LEU A 584 25.89 -8.00 11.47
CA LEU A 584 26.85 -7.53 10.49
C LEU A 584 28.11 -8.42 10.51
N PRO A 585 29.01 -8.31 9.53
CA PRO A 585 30.26 -9.10 9.51
C PRO A 585 31.04 -9.01 10.83
N GLU A 586 31.16 -7.83 11.41
CA GLU A 586 31.98 -7.56 12.59
C GLU A 586 31.22 -7.17 13.85
N ARG A 587 29.89 -7.01 13.76
CA ARG A 587 29.08 -6.47 14.85
C ARG A 587 27.71 -7.12 14.96
N LYS A 588 27.25 -7.26 16.21
CA LYS A 588 25.85 -7.63 16.53
C LYS A 588 25.14 -6.46 17.18
N PHE A 589 23.90 -6.25 16.80
CA PHE A 589 23.03 -5.22 17.34
C PHE A 589 21.66 -5.80 17.71
N SER A 590 21.07 -5.34 18.81
CA SER A 590 19.71 -5.73 19.18
C SER A 590 18.90 -4.52 19.65
N LYS A 591 17.63 -4.48 19.27
CA LYS A 591 16.71 -3.41 19.65
C LYS A 591 15.32 -3.99 19.92
N LYS A 592 14.75 -3.64 21.06
CA LYS A 592 13.37 -4.01 21.43
C LYS A 592 12.53 -2.76 21.52
N ARG A 593 11.30 -2.80 20.99
CA ARG A 593 10.39 -1.67 20.97
C ARG A 593 8.96 -2.11 21.25
N LEU A 594 8.26 -1.29 22.03
CA LEU A 594 6.81 -1.35 22.22
C LEU A 594 6.20 -0.19 21.47
N TYR A 595 5.11 -0.43 20.73
CA TYR A 595 4.36 0.56 19.98
C TYR A 595 2.86 0.29 20.05
N GLY A 596 2.04 1.25 19.69
CA GLY A 596 0.60 1.05 19.71
C GLY A 596 -0.20 2.29 19.36
N SER A 597 -1.49 2.07 19.09
CA SER A 597 -2.46 3.12 18.81
C SER A 597 -3.82 2.78 19.40
N VAL A 598 -4.58 3.82 19.72
CA VAL A 598 -5.98 3.74 20.12
C VAL A 598 -6.77 4.67 19.20
N ASN A 599 -7.91 4.18 18.73
CA ASN A 599 -8.75 4.87 17.79
C ASN A 599 -10.21 4.77 18.22
N GLY A 600 -11.00 5.77 17.93
CA GLY A 600 -12.42 5.76 18.21
C GLY A 600 -13.21 6.57 17.20
N ALA A 601 -14.47 6.17 17.01
CA ALA A 601 -15.44 6.93 16.23
C ALA A 601 -16.79 6.91 16.94
N PHE A 602 -17.45 8.06 16.95
CA PHE A 602 -18.79 8.27 17.48
C PHE A 602 -19.70 8.82 16.38
N TRP A 603 -20.88 8.23 16.22
CA TRP A 603 -21.86 8.58 15.19
C TRP A 603 -23.17 9.06 15.83
N TRP A 604 -23.63 10.20 15.39
CA TRP A 604 -24.92 10.75 15.80
C TRP A 604 -25.62 11.46 14.63
N GLY A 605 -26.62 10.83 14.05
CA GLY A 605 -27.29 11.34 12.85
C GLY A 605 -26.30 11.57 11.71
N ASN A 606 -26.21 12.80 11.24
CA ASN A 606 -25.29 13.22 10.17
C ASN A 606 -23.87 13.58 10.67
N TRP A 607 -23.63 13.50 11.98
CA TRP A 607 -22.35 13.83 12.59
C TRP A 607 -21.49 12.60 12.83
N VAL A 608 -20.20 12.75 12.62
CA VAL A 608 -19.17 11.79 13.05
C VAL A 608 -18.09 12.54 13.79
N VAL A 609 -17.73 12.03 14.95
CA VAL A 609 -16.53 12.46 15.67
C VAL A 609 -15.59 11.28 15.72
N SER A 610 -14.37 11.44 15.23
CA SER A 610 -13.35 10.38 15.28
C SER A 610 -12.04 10.90 15.82
N ALA A 611 -11.31 10.02 16.49
CA ALA A 611 -9.98 10.30 17.02
C ALA A 611 -9.05 9.12 16.73
N ASN A 612 -7.82 9.46 16.37
CA ASN A 612 -6.72 8.53 16.23
C ASN A 612 -5.56 9.02 17.08
N TYR A 613 -5.08 8.17 17.98
CA TYR A 613 -3.97 8.49 18.86
C TYR A 613 -2.91 7.39 18.82
N GLN A 614 -1.71 7.74 18.37
CA GLN A 614 -0.55 6.86 18.35
C GLN A 614 0.25 7.04 19.64
N ILE A 615 0.22 6.02 20.52
CA ILE A 615 0.88 6.03 21.82
C ILE A 615 2.40 6.12 21.63
N LYS A 616 2.94 5.22 20.81
CA LYS A 616 4.34 5.20 20.39
C LYS A 616 4.42 4.77 18.93
N PRO A 617 5.26 5.42 18.10
CA PRO A 617 5.45 5.01 16.73
C PRO A 617 6.23 3.69 16.65
N ARG A 618 5.96 2.90 15.63
CA ARG A 618 6.79 1.77 15.25
C ARG A 618 8.12 2.27 14.67
N HIS A 619 9.16 1.46 14.81
CA HIS A 619 10.45 1.69 14.14
C HIS A 619 10.71 0.53 13.19
N ASN A 620 11.09 0.87 11.96
CA ASN A 620 11.39 -0.10 10.91
C ASN A 620 12.90 -0.09 10.64
N LEU A 621 13.46 -1.26 10.33
CA LEU A 621 14.84 -1.38 9.89
C LEU A 621 14.88 -1.35 8.36
N VAL A 622 15.54 -0.34 7.80
CA VAL A 622 15.71 -0.19 6.35
C VAL A 622 17.17 0.17 6.06
N GLY A 623 17.85 -0.63 5.22
CA GLY A 623 19.22 -0.35 4.78
C GLY A 623 20.26 -0.17 5.90
N GLY A 624 20.04 -0.78 7.07
CA GLY A 624 20.93 -0.60 8.24
C GLY A 624 20.57 0.60 9.13
N THR A 625 19.42 1.22 8.90
CA THR A 625 18.94 2.35 9.69
C THR A 625 17.57 2.05 10.29
N PHE A 626 17.41 2.25 11.60
CA PHE A 626 16.12 2.24 12.26
C PHE A 626 15.44 3.59 12.07
N THR A 627 14.29 3.61 11.41
CA THR A 627 13.47 4.80 11.20
C THR A 627 12.16 4.70 11.97
N SER A 628 11.74 5.77 12.64
CA SER A 628 10.41 5.84 13.24
C SER A 628 9.35 6.15 12.18
N GLU A 629 8.13 5.64 12.38
CA GLU A 629 6.97 6.12 11.64
C GLU A 629 6.55 7.49 12.19
N SER A 630 6.17 8.40 11.28
CA SER A 630 5.65 9.72 11.67
C SER A 630 4.35 9.60 12.47
N ARG A 631 4.20 10.42 13.51
CA ARG A 631 2.96 10.48 14.29
C ARG A 631 1.94 11.40 13.64
N TRP A 632 0.73 10.86 13.43
CA TRP A 632 -0.41 11.59 12.92
C TRP A 632 -1.59 11.42 13.87
N ASN A 633 -1.52 12.13 15.02
CA ASN A 633 -2.63 12.14 15.97
C ASN A 633 -3.70 13.09 15.44
N THR A 634 -4.93 12.60 15.29
CA THR A 634 -6.02 13.37 14.71
C THR A 634 -7.28 13.33 15.57
N ILE A 635 -7.98 14.45 15.62
CA ILE A 635 -9.37 14.53 16.08
C ILE A 635 -10.15 15.18 14.95
N GLN A 636 -11.21 14.54 14.49
CA GLN A 636 -12.01 15.00 13.37
C GLN A 636 -13.47 15.08 13.76
N VAL A 637 -14.12 16.18 13.40
CA VAL A 637 -15.57 16.34 13.43
C VAL A 637 -16.05 16.49 12.01
N GLN A 638 -16.96 15.63 11.60
CA GLN A 638 -17.51 15.56 10.24
C GLN A 638 -19.02 15.74 10.27
N TYR A 639 -19.55 16.47 9.28
CA TYR A 639 -20.99 16.65 9.07
C TYR A 639 -21.37 16.42 7.62
N ARG A 640 -22.39 15.60 7.39
CA ARG A 640 -22.91 15.30 6.05
C ARG A 640 -24.22 16.08 5.81
N TYR A 641 -24.29 16.74 4.66
CA TYR A 641 -25.52 17.38 4.19
C TYR A 641 -25.76 17.07 2.72
N LYS A 642 -26.76 16.23 2.43
CA LYS A 642 -27.07 15.77 1.05
C LYS A 642 -25.83 15.21 0.36
N ASN A 643 -25.39 15.84 -0.71
CA ASN A 643 -24.22 15.48 -1.53
C ASN A 643 -22.90 16.07 -1.00
N TRP A 644 -22.96 16.85 0.06
CA TRP A 644 -21.82 17.50 0.68
C TRP A 644 -21.37 16.78 1.94
N ASN A 645 -20.07 16.77 2.15
CA ASN A 645 -19.47 16.32 3.38
C ASN A 645 -18.41 17.34 3.82
N PHE A 646 -18.54 17.84 5.02
CA PHE A 646 -17.66 18.83 5.63
C PHE A 646 -16.94 18.18 6.81
N ALA A 647 -15.64 18.42 6.95
CA ALA A 647 -14.94 17.99 8.15
C ALA A 647 -13.94 19.05 8.62
N LEU A 648 -13.80 19.12 9.94
CA LEU A 648 -12.77 19.87 10.64
C LEU A 648 -11.87 18.85 11.33
N THR A 649 -10.57 18.90 11.03
CA THR A 649 -9.59 17.96 11.57
C THR A 649 -8.48 18.71 12.28
N GLY A 650 -8.31 18.44 13.57
CA GLY A 650 -7.13 18.83 14.32
C GLY A 650 -6.06 17.75 14.22
N VAL A 651 -4.86 18.13 13.83
CA VAL A 651 -3.70 17.23 13.70
C VAL A 651 -2.64 17.62 14.71
N ASN A 652 -2.11 16.64 15.42
CA ASN A 652 -1.07 16.81 16.43
C ASN A 652 -1.36 17.96 17.42
N LEU A 653 -2.62 18.03 17.88
CA LEU A 653 -3.06 19.06 18.83
C LEU A 653 -2.29 18.95 20.15
N PHE A 654 -2.02 20.07 20.76
CA PHE A 654 -1.32 20.20 22.05
C PHE A 654 0.14 19.74 22.02
N THR A 655 0.76 19.65 20.82
CA THR A 655 2.17 19.33 20.66
C THR A 655 2.99 20.58 20.31
N LYS A 656 4.25 20.63 20.78
CA LYS A 656 5.18 21.72 20.48
C LYS A 656 6.08 21.45 19.29
N ARG A 657 6.25 20.18 18.91
CA ARG A 657 7.25 19.75 17.91
C ARG A 657 6.65 19.35 16.57
N GLY A 658 5.34 19.12 16.50
CA GLY A 658 4.70 18.57 15.31
C GLY A 658 5.15 17.13 15.03
N ASN A 659 5.23 16.76 13.75
CA ASN A 659 5.78 15.47 13.37
C ASN A 659 7.27 15.40 13.69
N THR A 660 7.66 14.30 14.30
CA THR A 660 9.05 14.05 14.67
C THR A 660 9.42 12.66 14.17
N ASP A 661 10.41 12.61 13.27
CA ASP A 661 10.95 11.38 12.71
C ASP A 661 12.36 11.16 13.26
N GLU A 662 12.60 9.96 13.77
CA GLU A 662 13.90 9.55 14.30
C GLU A 662 14.53 8.52 13.36
N ALA A 663 15.81 8.68 13.06
CA ALA A 663 16.60 7.68 12.36
C ALA A 663 17.87 7.36 13.17
N GLN A 664 18.26 6.08 13.20
CA GLN A 664 19.45 5.60 13.88
C GLN A 664 20.17 4.58 13.03
N THR A 665 21.36 4.91 12.54
CA THR A 665 22.21 4.01 11.74
C THR A 665 23.03 3.09 12.66
N ILE A 666 23.16 1.82 12.25
CA ILE A 666 23.81 0.78 13.04
C ILE A 666 25.27 0.50 12.62
N SER A 667 25.87 1.34 11.79
CA SER A 667 27.27 1.21 11.38
C SER A 667 28.23 1.21 12.58
N ALA A 668 29.32 0.45 12.51
CA ALA A 668 30.41 0.49 13.47
C ALA A 668 31.29 1.71 13.25
N VAL A 669 31.54 2.06 11.99
CA VAL A 669 32.41 3.16 11.58
C VAL A 669 31.69 4.51 11.66
N HIS A 670 30.38 4.54 11.33
CA HIS A 670 29.58 5.76 11.35
C HIS A 670 28.23 5.56 12.06
N PRO A 671 28.19 5.37 13.38
CA PRO A 671 26.95 5.44 14.11
C PRO A 671 26.40 6.87 14.05
N ASN A 672 25.14 6.98 13.62
CA ASN A 672 24.46 8.24 13.43
C ASN A 672 23.07 8.19 14.06
N LYS A 673 22.69 9.25 14.74
CA LYS A 673 21.31 9.48 15.21
C LYS A 673 20.82 10.79 14.65
N MET A 674 19.71 10.76 13.95
CA MET A 674 19.08 11.92 13.32
C MET A 674 17.68 12.11 13.86
N VAL A 675 17.27 13.35 14.04
CA VAL A 675 15.92 13.75 14.42
C VAL A 675 15.47 14.87 13.48
N GLN A 676 14.37 14.63 12.76
CA GLN A 676 13.71 15.63 11.94
C GLN A 676 12.41 16.07 12.62
N CYS A 677 12.18 17.36 12.72
CA CYS A 677 10.96 17.94 13.24
C CYS A 677 10.28 18.80 12.17
N ILE A 678 8.96 18.64 12.01
CA ILE A 678 8.13 19.48 11.13
C ILE A 678 7.12 20.18 12.03
N LYS A 679 7.49 21.38 12.53
CA LYS A 679 6.65 22.13 13.46
C LYS A 679 5.40 22.69 12.81
N ASP A 680 5.37 22.83 11.48
CA ASP A 680 4.18 23.22 10.71
C ASP A 680 2.99 22.30 10.96
N ASN A 681 3.25 21.04 11.27
CA ASN A 681 2.21 20.06 11.60
C ASN A 681 1.84 20.03 13.10
N ALA A 682 2.39 20.94 13.92
CA ALA A 682 1.99 21.09 15.32
C ALA A 682 0.72 21.93 15.40
N ASN A 683 -0.30 21.41 16.09
CA ASN A 683 -1.59 22.08 16.24
C ASN A 683 -2.21 22.48 14.88
N MET A 684 -2.01 21.67 13.86
CA MET A 684 -2.52 21.95 12.52
C MET A 684 -4.03 21.71 12.49
N VAL A 685 -4.76 22.68 11.92
CA VAL A 685 -6.22 22.60 11.71
C VAL A 685 -6.47 22.52 10.22
N MET A 686 -7.22 21.51 9.80
CA MET A 686 -7.55 21.24 8.41
C MET A 686 -9.08 21.27 8.20
N VAL A 687 -9.48 21.80 7.07
CA VAL A 687 -10.87 21.80 6.59
C VAL A 687 -10.96 20.87 5.39
N SER A 688 -11.94 19.97 5.41
CA SER A 688 -12.27 19.13 4.26
C SER A 688 -13.67 19.50 3.75
N ILE A 689 -13.78 19.64 2.44
CA ILE A 689 -15.03 19.87 1.71
C ILE A 689 -15.07 18.85 0.58
N ASN A 690 -16.08 17.99 0.59
CA ASN A 690 -16.24 16.97 -0.43
C ASN A 690 -17.64 17.07 -1.02
N TYR A 691 -17.72 16.97 -2.33
CA TYR A 691 -18.97 17.04 -3.08
C TYR A 691 -19.07 15.86 -4.04
N ARG A 692 -20.28 15.32 -4.15
CA ARG A 692 -20.57 14.27 -5.10
C ARG A 692 -21.86 14.54 -5.84
N LEU A 693 -21.85 14.38 -7.15
CA LEU A 693 -23.02 14.47 -8.01
C LEU A 693 -23.15 13.17 -8.81
N ASP A 694 -24.25 12.45 -8.64
CA ASP A 694 -24.63 11.32 -9.49
C ASP A 694 -25.61 11.80 -10.57
N PHE A 695 -25.45 11.33 -11.81
CA PHE A 695 -26.32 11.68 -12.94
C PHE A 695 -26.62 10.45 -13.81
N GLY A 696 -27.67 10.52 -14.61
CA GLY A 696 -28.18 9.44 -15.44
C GLY A 696 -29.35 8.70 -14.82
N LYS A 697 -29.65 7.51 -15.30
CA LYS A 697 -30.77 6.70 -14.80
C LYS A 697 -30.50 6.26 -13.35
N LYS A 698 -31.30 6.76 -12.42
CA LYS A 698 -31.24 6.33 -11.03
C LYS A 698 -31.71 4.87 -10.95
N TRP A 699 -30.90 4.02 -10.36
CA TRP A 699 -31.28 2.68 -9.98
C TRP A 699 -32.52 2.73 -9.06
N ASN A 700 -33.61 2.09 -9.49
CA ASN A 700 -34.76 1.88 -8.62
C ASN A 700 -34.35 0.85 -7.57
N LYS A 701 -34.05 1.32 -6.36
CA LYS A 701 -33.66 0.49 -5.19
C LYS A 701 -34.69 -0.61 -4.86
N ALA A 702 -35.92 -0.51 -5.41
CA ALA A 702 -37.03 -1.42 -5.12
C ALA A 702 -37.06 -2.74 -5.89
N LYS A 703 -36.16 -2.98 -6.87
CA LYS A 703 -36.22 -4.16 -7.76
C LYS A 703 -35.06 -5.14 -7.71
N ARG A 704 -34.10 -4.95 -6.83
CA ARG A 704 -33.04 -5.96 -6.61
C ARG A 704 -33.08 -6.49 -5.21
N THR A 705 -33.79 -7.57 -5.03
CA THR A 705 -33.47 -8.60 -4.02
C THR A 705 -32.02 -9.03 -4.28
N LEU A 706 -31.15 -8.76 -3.32
CA LEU A 706 -29.84 -9.39 -3.29
C LEU A 706 -30.08 -10.90 -3.31
N ARG A 707 -29.76 -11.56 -4.40
CA ARG A 707 -29.66 -13.02 -4.40
C ARG A 707 -28.45 -13.34 -3.53
N ASN A 708 -28.71 -13.84 -2.34
CA ASN A 708 -27.70 -14.41 -1.44
C ASN A 708 -27.16 -15.76 -1.91
N ASP A 709 -27.50 -16.18 -3.13
CA ASP A 709 -27.11 -17.47 -3.71
C ASP A 709 -25.62 -17.57 -4.03
N GLY A 710 -24.89 -16.47 -4.01
CA GLY A 710 -23.42 -16.45 -4.20
C GLY A 710 -22.61 -16.86 -2.98
N VAL A 711 -23.23 -17.06 -1.81
CA VAL A 711 -22.52 -17.33 -0.55
C VAL A 711 -22.08 -18.79 -0.43
N GLU A 712 -22.71 -19.72 -1.15
CA GLU A 712 -22.34 -21.13 -1.14
C GLU A 712 -21.33 -21.55 -2.22
N ARG A 713 -21.05 -20.72 -3.20
CA ARG A 713 -20.05 -21.00 -4.22
C ARG A 713 -18.67 -20.60 -3.70
N GLY A 714 -18.00 -21.57 -3.10
CA GLY A 714 -16.57 -21.45 -2.81
C GLY A 714 -15.83 -21.07 -4.09
N VAL A 715 -15.02 -20.01 -4.03
CA VAL A 715 -14.21 -19.51 -5.15
C VAL A 715 -15.04 -19.21 -6.40
N ASP A 716 -15.87 -18.19 -6.35
CA ASP A 716 -16.51 -17.66 -7.54
C ASP A 716 -15.46 -16.91 -8.36
N VAL A 717 -15.00 -17.54 -9.43
CA VAL A 717 -14.09 -16.92 -10.42
C VAL A 717 -14.86 -15.91 -11.31
N ASN A 718 -16.16 -15.80 -11.07
CA ASN A 718 -17.04 -14.91 -11.79
C ASN A 718 -17.16 -13.58 -11.03
N TYR A 719 -16.22 -12.66 -11.31
CA TYR A 719 -16.35 -11.19 -11.39
C TYR A 719 -14.99 -10.52 -11.34
#